data_22eddad5d0ee93752cd603136a71e2d0
#
_entry.id   22eddad5d0ee93752cd603136a71e2d0
#
_cell.length_a   1.000
_cell.length_b   1.000
_cell.length_c   1.000
_cell.angle_alpha   90.00
_cell.angle_beta   90.00
_cell.angle_gamma   90.00
#
_symmetry.space_group_name_H-M   'P 1'
#
loop_
_entity.id
_entity.type
_entity.pdbx_description
1 polymer ?
#
loop_
_entity_poly.entity_id
_entity_poly.type
_entity_poly.pdbx_seq_one_letter_code
_entity_poly.pdbx_strand_id
1 'polypeptide(L)'
;MFGTDEIEKAVRIITSLISQKYIAKAQDSGAESRIDYLADILGLTKKEVVSVVERMRQEGILADSKDISAYLQDAGDSERKSRMLLERFAKLEQYILSHIPDESLRISCKQLNDNAVHDGVVTSKEKDIRTLLYFLTIKGYTHKKEDAARNMELTRRADLETTIKRFEKRLEISRFAVEWLYKLVEERESKETATEKAAVQFSVVELLNQLKASPQSLFGRMEDLQLEDVEEALLYLSKIGALKLEGGFLVLYNAMDIKRIKDNKSRYKQEDYRMLNEFYKQKIQQVHIVGEYANLMVKDYQEALQYVQDYFQMDYRKFIAKYFKGERVNEIQRNLTPEKYKQLFGQLSQRQMEIISDKESRCIVVAAGPGSGKTRVLVHKLASLLLLEDVKHEQLLMLTFSRAAVTEFKQRLMELIGNAAHYVEIKTFHAYCFDLLGLIGNLEEVKNVVGKAAEMIEQGEVEPNRIGKTVLVIDEAQDMGVEEHALVRALMHHNEEMRVIAVGDDDQNIYEFRGSDSGYMWQLTQETGSRFVEMTENYRSARHVVAAANDFVKGIGGRLKSMPIVSMRKEDGWVGVTRHQSACMYQPLVEELLRNRGEGTACVLTQTNEEAVILVALLRKCGVRSKLIQSMEGLLFWNMAEMRYFLKYICKQVSTPLIPDELWEKAKSATFAVYEGSLGLPYVKRCVELFEEINRMKYFTDFKEFVFESSMEDFCDVSGADVVVSTIHKAKGREFDDVYMLVSDGYLKDAHLMRRYYVGITRAKKRLFVHTNGDCFANLKADQYLVDSREYAMPGEIVLQLSHKDVFLGFFKDLKREVLSLKGGDTLFYKDYTLYNQAQKPVARLSQNMQKKLAEWKERGYEVKSASVRFVVAWKPKDAPKEEAETAVLLPDLVLCL
;
A
#
# COMPACT_ATOMS: atom_id res chain seq x y z
N MET A 1 -19.03 -12.49 33.98
CA MET A 1 -19.54 -13.31 32.85
C MET A 1 -19.17 -12.65 31.54
N PHE A 2 -18.65 -13.42 30.61
CA PHE A 2 -18.34 -12.92 29.26
C PHE A 2 -19.61 -12.54 28.49
N GLY A 3 -19.61 -11.43 27.78
CA GLY A 3 -20.62 -11.12 26.77
C GLY A 3 -20.53 -12.09 25.56
N THR A 4 -21.59 -12.21 24.78
CA THR A 4 -21.63 -13.16 23.63
C THR A 4 -20.51 -12.92 22.63
N ASP A 5 -20.18 -11.67 22.35
CA ASP A 5 -19.08 -11.26 21.44
C ASP A 5 -17.69 -11.57 22.04
N GLU A 6 -17.55 -11.38 23.34
CA GLU A 6 -16.30 -11.71 24.07
C GLU A 6 -16.05 -13.22 24.14
N ILE A 7 -17.10 -14.05 24.25
CA ILE A 7 -17.00 -15.51 24.20
C ILE A 7 -16.45 -15.94 22.85
N GLU A 8 -16.94 -15.38 21.75
CA GLU A 8 -16.45 -15.72 20.42
C GLU A 8 -14.97 -15.36 20.26
N LYS A 9 -14.58 -14.16 20.70
CA LYS A 9 -13.18 -13.72 20.69
C LYS A 9 -12.29 -14.61 21.57
N ALA A 10 -12.75 -14.96 22.76
CA ALA A 10 -12.03 -15.85 23.69
C ALA A 10 -11.83 -17.24 23.07
N VAL A 11 -12.86 -17.82 22.46
CA VAL A 11 -12.78 -19.11 21.75
C VAL A 11 -11.79 -19.06 20.61
N ARG A 12 -11.79 -17.99 19.81
CA ARG A 12 -10.80 -17.81 18.72
C ARG A 12 -9.36 -17.74 19.25
N ILE A 13 -9.12 -16.98 20.32
CA ILE A 13 -7.80 -16.88 20.96
C ILE A 13 -7.34 -18.24 21.48
N ILE A 14 -8.19 -18.95 22.25
CA ILE A 14 -7.87 -20.30 22.78
C ILE A 14 -7.61 -21.27 21.64
N THR A 15 -8.46 -21.27 20.61
CA THR A 15 -8.31 -22.17 19.46
C THR A 15 -7.00 -21.91 18.72
N SER A 16 -6.62 -20.64 18.53
CA SER A 16 -5.34 -20.26 17.95
C SER A 16 -4.16 -20.77 18.79
N LEU A 17 -4.19 -20.55 20.09
CA LEU A 17 -3.16 -21.03 21.01
C LEU A 17 -3.06 -22.56 21.06
N ILE A 18 -4.19 -23.28 21.07
CA ILE A 18 -4.22 -24.75 21.06
C ILE A 18 -3.73 -25.31 19.72
N SER A 19 -4.19 -24.77 18.60
CA SER A 19 -3.80 -25.23 17.25
C SER A 19 -2.29 -25.10 17.04
N GLN A 20 -1.66 -24.13 17.69
CA GLN A 20 -0.22 -23.88 17.65
C GLN A 20 0.54 -24.67 18.73
N LYS A 21 -0.12 -25.50 19.53
CA LYS A 21 0.44 -26.31 20.63
C LYS A 21 1.10 -25.52 21.76
N TYR A 22 0.78 -24.24 21.92
CA TYR A 22 1.41 -23.37 22.92
C TYR A 22 0.83 -23.54 24.33
N ILE A 23 -0.46 -23.86 24.46
CA ILE A 23 -1.08 -24.09 25.79
C ILE A 23 -0.55 -25.37 26.41
N ALA A 24 -0.16 -26.38 25.63
CA ALA A 24 0.34 -27.65 26.15
C ALA A 24 1.80 -27.61 26.61
N LYS A 25 2.55 -26.55 26.28
CA LYS A 25 3.96 -26.39 26.67
C LYS A 25 4.13 -25.18 27.60
N ALA A 26 3.75 -25.33 28.84
CA ALA A 26 3.76 -24.26 29.84
C ALA A 26 5.12 -23.63 30.19
N GLN A 27 6.19 -23.96 29.49
CA GLN A 27 7.55 -23.48 29.80
C GLN A 27 8.25 -22.67 28.71
N ASP A 28 7.70 -22.59 27.48
CA ASP A 28 8.28 -21.78 26.40
C ASP A 28 7.28 -20.73 25.92
N SER A 29 7.53 -19.50 26.29
CA SER A 29 6.83 -18.33 25.76
C SER A 29 7.23 -18.11 24.30
N GLY A 30 6.59 -18.80 23.35
CA GLY A 30 6.79 -18.57 21.93
C GLY A 30 6.26 -17.20 21.50
N ALA A 31 6.81 -16.63 20.42
CA ALA A 31 6.34 -15.36 19.87
C ALA A 31 4.84 -15.37 19.52
N GLU A 32 4.31 -16.55 19.22
CA GLU A 32 2.93 -16.78 18.80
C GLU A 32 1.88 -16.68 19.91
N SER A 33 2.30 -16.70 21.18
CA SER A 33 1.42 -16.42 22.33
C SER A 33 1.32 -14.94 22.65
N ARG A 34 1.97 -14.09 21.87
CA ARG A 34 2.04 -12.64 22.13
C ARG A 34 0.81 -11.92 21.59
N ILE A 35 0.44 -10.87 22.29
CA ILE A 35 -0.78 -10.09 22.01
C ILE A 35 -0.77 -9.51 20.60
N ASP A 36 0.37 -8.98 20.15
CA ASP A 36 0.51 -8.41 18.81
C ASP A 36 0.35 -9.47 17.71
N TYR A 37 0.96 -10.64 17.90
CA TYR A 37 0.82 -11.77 16.98
C TYR A 37 -0.61 -12.33 16.95
N LEU A 38 -1.24 -12.47 18.12
CA LEU A 38 -2.64 -12.90 18.22
C LEU A 38 -3.58 -11.87 17.58
N ALA A 39 -3.32 -10.59 17.75
CA ALA A 39 -4.09 -9.52 17.13
C ALA A 39 -4.02 -9.60 15.59
N ASP A 40 -2.82 -9.75 15.05
CA ASP A 40 -2.58 -9.85 13.60
C ASP A 40 -3.23 -11.12 13.00
N ILE A 41 -3.03 -12.28 13.64
CA ILE A 41 -3.59 -13.55 13.15
C ILE A 41 -5.13 -13.58 13.23
N LEU A 42 -5.70 -13.03 14.28
CA LEU A 42 -7.14 -13.09 14.51
C LEU A 42 -7.92 -11.94 13.88
N GLY A 43 -7.22 -10.96 13.28
CA GLY A 43 -7.83 -9.76 12.73
C GLY A 43 -8.56 -8.93 13.79
N LEU A 44 -8.05 -8.98 15.04
CA LEU A 44 -8.57 -8.22 16.17
C LEU A 44 -7.64 -7.04 16.47
N THR A 45 -8.17 -5.98 17.06
CA THR A 45 -7.31 -4.94 17.59
C THR A 45 -6.53 -5.46 18.81
N LYS A 46 -5.32 -4.95 19.05
CA LYS A 46 -4.54 -5.30 20.24
C LYS A 46 -5.34 -5.08 21.52
N LYS A 47 -6.15 -4.03 21.57
CA LYS A 47 -7.03 -3.70 22.68
C LYS A 47 -8.07 -4.80 22.95
N GLU A 48 -8.68 -5.33 21.93
CA GLU A 48 -9.65 -6.43 22.05
C GLU A 48 -8.98 -7.71 22.52
N VAL A 49 -7.80 -8.06 21.97
CA VAL A 49 -7.05 -9.23 22.41
C VAL A 49 -6.65 -9.10 23.88
N VAL A 50 -6.11 -7.95 24.28
CA VAL A 50 -5.73 -7.66 25.67
C VAL A 50 -6.92 -7.81 26.60
N SER A 51 -8.04 -7.14 26.29
CA SER A 51 -9.26 -7.18 27.10
C SER A 51 -9.77 -8.63 27.32
N VAL A 52 -9.82 -9.41 26.25
CA VAL A 52 -10.31 -10.79 26.30
C VAL A 52 -9.32 -11.71 27.00
N VAL A 53 -8.01 -11.59 26.75
CA VAL A 53 -6.96 -12.38 27.43
C VAL A 53 -6.94 -12.07 28.91
N GLU A 54 -7.03 -10.79 29.30
CA GLU A 54 -7.10 -10.39 30.69
C GLU A 54 -8.31 -11.01 31.40
N ARG A 55 -9.47 -10.94 30.76
CA ARG A 55 -10.67 -11.53 31.32
C ARG A 55 -10.58 -13.04 31.45
N MET A 56 -9.94 -13.73 30.48
CA MET A 56 -9.66 -15.16 30.58
C MET A 56 -8.68 -15.48 31.72
N ARG A 57 -7.73 -14.59 32.03
CA ARG A 57 -6.84 -14.73 33.20
C ARG A 57 -7.60 -14.53 34.52
N GLN A 58 -8.44 -13.50 34.60
CA GLN A 58 -9.29 -13.25 35.77
C GLN A 58 -10.23 -14.42 36.08
N GLU A 59 -10.77 -15.06 35.04
CA GLU A 59 -11.65 -16.22 35.14
C GLU A 59 -10.85 -17.55 35.34
N GLY A 60 -9.51 -17.50 35.41
CA GLY A 60 -8.65 -18.66 35.62
C GLY A 60 -8.52 -19.62 34.41
N ILE A 61 -8.91 -19.17 33.22
CA ILE A 61 -8.81 -19.95 31.98
C ILE A 61 -7.38 -19.95 31.44
N LEU A 62 -6.65 -18.84 31.62
CA LEU A 62 -5.23 -18.70 31.25
C LEU A 62 -4.40 -18.41 32.49
N ALA A 63 -3.21 -18.98 32.55
CA ALA A 63 -2.22 -18.64 33.58
C ALA A 63 -1.46 -17.36 33.18
N ASP A 64 -1.05 -16.57 34.18
CA ASP A 64 -0.24 -15.38 33.99
C ASP A 64 1.21 -15.74 33.63
N SER A 65 1.75 -15.13 32.58
CA SER A 65 3.17 -15.26 32.23
C SER A 65 3.86 -13.92 32.40
N LYS A 66 5.08 -13.92 32.97
CA LYS A 66 5.90 -12.74 33.14
C LYS A 66 6.54 -12.38 31.81
N ASP A 67 5.88 -11.52 31.01
CA ASP A 67 6.24 -11.20 29.63
C ASP A 67 6.95 -9.84 29.46
N ILE A 68 7.08 -9.06 30.54
CA ILE A 68 7.78 -7.79 30.56
C ILE A 68 9.04 -7.91 31.41
N SER A 69 10.16 -7.44 30.88
CA SER A 69 11.43 -7.34 31.59
C SER A 69 11.75 -5.88 31.88
N ALA A 70 11.93 -5.56 33.17
CA ALA A 70 12.48 -4.27 33.58
C ALA A 70 13.97 -4.41 33.85
N TYR A 71 14.79 -3.64 33.13
CA TYR A 71 16.23 -3.59 33.34
C TYR A 71 16.54 -2.45 34.30
N LEU A 72 16.92 -2.79 35.52
CA LEU A 72 17.24 -1.86 36.59
C LEU A 72 18.76 -1.91 36.83
N GLN A 73 19.41 -0.76 36.95
CA GLN A 73 20.83 -0.67 37.33
C GLN A 73 20.92 -0.74 38.88
N ASP A 74 22.11 -1.04 39.40
CA ASP A 74 22.41 -1.25 40.83
C ASP A 74 21.57 -0.40 41.82
N ALA A 75 21.00 -1.07 42.84
CA ALA A 75 19.77 -0.70 43.51
C ALA A 75 19.71 0.70 44.16
N GLY A 76 20.77 1.21 44.77
CA GLY A 76 20.66 2.40 45.61
C GLY A 76 20.57 3.75 44.86
N ASP A 77 21.37 3.92 43.84
CA ASP A 77 21.47 5.22 43.08
C ASP A 77 20.48 5.30 41.92
N SER A 78 20.06 4.16 41.40
CA SER A 78 19.21 4.04 40.23
C SER A 78 17.73 4.31 40.53
N GLU A 79 17.22 3.84 41.67
CA GLU A 79 15.85 4.17 42.13
C GLU A 79 15.71 5.67 42.32
N ARG A 80 16.66 6.30 43.01
CA ARG A 80 16.68 7.74 43.21
C ARG A 80 16.70 8.51 41.91
N LYS A 81 17.49 8.08 40.91
CA LYS A 81 17.54 8.68 39.56
C LYS A 81 16.21 8.52 38.79
N SER A 82 15.60 7.34 38.83
CA SER A 82 14.30 7.09 38.20
C SER A 82 13.20 7.95 38.82
N ARG A 83 13.16 8.05 40.14
CA ARG A 83 12.21 8.91 40.88
C ARG A 83 12.46 10.41 40.58
N MET A 84 13.69 10.87 40.60
CA MET A 84 14.03 12.26 40.25
C MET A 84 13.64 12.61 38.83
N LEU A 85 13.85 11.68 37.87
CA LEU A 85 13.49 11.88 36.48
C LEU A 85 11.96 11.92 36.32
N LEU A 86 11.24 11.01 36.98
CA LEU A 86 9.78 11.01 36.98
C LEU A 86 9.21 12.34 37.55
N GLU A 87 9.70 12.81 38.70
CA GLU A 87 9.22 14.06 39.29
C GLU A 87 9.57 15.29 38.46
N ARG A 88 10.73 15.28 37.79
CA ARG A 88 11.13 16.36 36.86
C ARG A 88 10.17 16.44 35.69
N PHE A 89 9.88 15.30 35.05
CA PHE A 89 8.97 15.25 33.91
C PHE A 89 7.52 15.53 34.33
N ALA A 90 7.09 15.10 35.53
CA ALA A 90 5.76 15.40 36.05
C ALA A 90 5.54 16.92 36.23
N LYS A 91 6.53 17.64 36.77
CA LYS A 91 6.47 19.11 36.91
C LYS A 91 6.39 19.79 35.54
N LEU A 92 7.18 19.34 34.58
CA LEU A 92 7.18 19.89 33.24
C LEU A 92 5.86 19.61 32.50
N GLU A 93 5.31 18.43 32.68
CA GLU A 93 4.04 18.03 32.10
C GLU A 93 2.87 18.81 32.69
N GLN A 94 2.83 18.94 34.00
CA GLN A 94 1.84 19.76 34.70
C GLN A 94 1.88 21.22 34.21
N TYR A 95 3.09 21.76 34.01
CA TYR A 95 3.29 23.08 33.44
C TYR A 95 2.69 23.15 32.04
N ILE A 96 2.99 22.20 31.14
CA ILE A 96 2.48 22.16 29.76
C ILE A 96 0.95 22.10 29.76
N LEU A 97 0.35 21.17 30.54
CA LEU A 97 -1.10 20.98 30.57
C LEU A 97 -1.86 22.18 31.10
N SER A 98 -1.31 22.89 32.10
CA SER A 98 -1.92 24.09 32.66
C SER A 98 -1.79 25.34 31.76
N HIS A 99 -0.83 25.36 30.84
CA HIS A 99 -0.60 26.49 29.94
C HIS A 99 -1.25 26.31 28.56
N ILE A 100 -1.82 25.16 28.24
CA ILE A 100 -2.63 24.98 27.03
C ILE A 100 -4.04 25.54 27.31
N PRO A 101 -4.48 26.61 26.62
CA PRO A 101 -5.83 27.16 26.81
C PRO A 101 -6.91 26.24 26.20
N ASP A 102 -8.16 26.56 26.47
CA ASP A 102 -9.29 25.79 25.95
C ASP A 102 -9.49 25.95 24.43
N GLU A 103 -9.09 27.10 23.88
CA GLU A 103 -9.23 27.35 22.45
C GLU A 103 -8.08 26.75 21.62
N SER A 104 -6.92 27.38 21.67
CA SER A 104 -5.67 26.83 21.12
C SER A 104 -4.46 27.63 21.54
N LEU A 105 -3.30 26.97 21.63
CA LEU A 105 -2.01 27.61 21.88
C LEU A 105 -1.10 27.43 20.67
N ARG A 106 -0.69 28.53 20.05
CA ARG A 106 0.29 28.50 18.96
C ARG A 106 1.68 28.85 19.48
N ILE A 107 2.56 27.86 19.56
CA ILE A 107 3.88 28.00 20.15
C ILE A 107 4.87 27.00 19.53
N SER A 108 6.17 27.31 19.51
CA SER A 108 7.20 26.33 19.16
C SER A 108 7.69 25.55 20.40
N CYS A 109 8.27 24.35 20.20
CA CYS A 109 8.88 23.59 21.30
C CYS A 109 9.96 24.39 22.03
N LYS A 110 10.73 25.19 21.28
CA LYS A 110 11.76 26.04 21.85
C LYS A 110 11.17 27.14 22.76
N GLN A 111 10.16 27.87 22.27
CA GLN A 111 9.48 28.87 23.07
C GLN A 111 8.82 28.30 24.32
N LEU A 112 8.17 27.15 24.20
CA LEU A 112 7.55 26.48 25.35
C LEU A 112 8.59 26.04 26.37
N ASN A 113 9.77 25.59 25.92
CA ASN A 113 10.90 25.29 26.80
C ASN A 113 11.48 26.57 27.49
N ASP A 114 11.68 27.63 26.73
CA ASP A 114 12.23 28.88 27.25
C ASP A 114 11.26 29.49 28.27
N ASN A 115 9.97 29.45 28.04
CA ASN A 115 8.94 29.87 28.98
C ASN A 115 8.96 29.03 30.28
N ALA A 116 9.02 27.70 30.15
CA ALA A 116 9.07 26.79 31.30
C ALA A 116 10.33 27.04 32.16
N VAL A 117 11.46 27.28 31.55
CA VAL A 117 12.71 27.62 32.25
C VAL A 117 12.59 28.97 32.94
N HIS A 118 12.02 29.98 32.26
CA HIS A 118 11.80 31.30 32.82
C HIS A 118 10.88 31.28 34.07
N ASP A 119 9.84 30.44 34.01
CA ASP A 119 8.87 30.27 35.11
C ASP A 119 9.37 29.34 36.25
N GLY A 120 10.67 28.98 36.19
CA GLY A 120 11.32 28.20 37.26
C GLY A 120 11.06 26.69 37.22
N VAL A 121 10.51 26.17 36.14
CA VAL A 121 10.41 24.72 35.89
C VAL A 121 11.80 24.24 35.47
N VAL A 122 12.45 23.54 36.38
CA VAL A 122 13.87 23.19 36.36
C VAL A 122 14.34 22.50 35.10
N THR A 123 15.42 23.05 34.50
CA THR A 123 16.32 22.46 33.49
C THR A 123 15.67 21.50 32.51
N SER A 124 14.65 21.96 31.77
CA SER A 124 14.08 21.23 30.64
C SER A 124 14.93 21.47 29.39
N LYS A 125 14.96 20.49 28.52
CA LYS A 125 15.52 20.59 27.18
C LYS A 125 14.39 20.55 26.16
N GLU A 126 14.58 21.17 25.02
CA GLU A 126 13.59 21.09 23.93
C GLU A 126 13.18 19.64 23.59
N LYS A 127 14.11 18.68 23.69
CA LYS A 127 13.85 17.25 23.54
C LYS A 127 12.84 16.72 24.57
N ASP A 128 12.89 17.19 25.81
CA ASP A 128 11.98 16.77 26.88
C ASP A 128 10.55 17.24 26.56
N ILE A 129 10.40 18.45 26.07
CA ILE A 129 9.12 19.02 25.60
C ILE A 129 8.56 18.16 24.45
N ARG A 130 9.37 17.86 23.45
CA ARG A 130 8.95 17.03 22.31
C ARG A 130 8.49 15.63 22.77
N THR A 131 9.22 15.01 23.69
CA THR A 131 8.87 13.71 24.25
C THR A 131 7.52 13.74 24.96
N LEU A 132 7.26 14.76 25.77
CA LEU A 132 5.97 14.91 26.46
C LEU A 132 4.83 15.21 25.52
N LEU A 133 4.98 16.15 24.60
CA LEU A 133 3.93 16.48 23.63
C LEU A 133 3.58 15.30 22.76
N TYR A 134 4.58 14.53 22.36
CA TYR A 134 4.36 13.29 21.64
C TYR A 134 3.52 12.29 22.45
N PHE A 135 3.92 12.03 23.71
CA PHE A 135 3.16 11.14 24.59
C PHE A 135 1.73 11.64 24.82
N LEU A 136 1.56 12.94 25.12
CA LEU A 136 0.26 13.55 25.37
C LEU A 136 -0.67 13.47 24.14
N THR A 137 -0.12 13.61 22.94
CA THR A 137 -0.89 13.50 21.70
C THR A 137 -1.34 12.07 21.45
N ILE A 138 -0.43 11.09 21.56
CA ILE A 138 -0.78 9.67 21.34
C ILE A 138 -1.82 9.18 22.35
N LYS A 139 -1.68 9.57 23.61
CA LYS A 139 -2.61 9.15 24.67
C LYS A 139 -3.87 10.02 24.74
N GLY A 140 -4.04 10.93 23.79
CA GLY A 140 -5.25 11.72 23.64
C GLY A 140 -5.50 12.74 24.74
N TYR A 141 -4.45 13.30 25.36
CA TYR A 141 -4.55 14.44 26.26
C TYR A 141 -4.66 15.74 25.48
N THR A 142 -3.91 15.85 24.40
CA THR A 142 -3.84 17.05 23.57
C THR A 142 -3.98 16.69 22.09
N HIS A 143 -4.39 17.68 21.32
CA HIS A 143 -4.34 17.67 19.86
C HIS A 143 -3.22 18.58 19.42
N LYS A 144 -2.36 18.12 18.52
CA LYS A 144 -1.23 18.88 18.00
C LYS A 144 -1.33 19.02 16.50
N LYS A 145 -1.24 20.24 15.99
CA LYS A 145 -1.09 20.55 14.56
C LYS A 145 0.16 21.41 14.38
N GLU A 146 1.04 21.07 13.43
CA GLU A 146 2.29 21.77 13.20
C GLU A 146 2.25 22.51 11.87
N ASP A 147 2.72 23.77 11.84
CA ASP A 147 2.81 24.58 10.63
C ASP A 147 4.21 24.47 9.97
N ALA A 148 4.32 24.96 8.73
CA ALA A 148 5.57 24.95 7.98
C ALA A 148 6.74 25.74 8.65
N ALA A 149 6.43 26.59 9.62
CA ALA A 149 7.39 27.38 10.40
C ALA A 149 7.80 26.70 11.71
N ARG A 150 7.43 25.42 11.93
CA ARG A 150 7.65 24.64 13.15
C ARG A 150 6.95 25.21 14.40
N ASN A 151 5.92 26.03 14.24
CA ASN A 151 5.03 26.36 15.33
C ASN A 151 3.95 25.29 15.43
N MET A 152 3.63 24.91 16.65
CA MET A 152 2.58 23.95 16.96
C MET A 152 1.33 24.68 17.43
N GLU A 153 0.20 24.25 16.94
CA GLU A 153 -1.10 24.59 17.49
C GLU A 153 -1.54 23.45 18.40
N LEU A 154 -1.65 23.73 19.69
CA LEU A 154 -1.96 22.77 20.74
C LEU A 154 -3.35 23.06 21.30
N THR A 155 -4.19 22.02 21.38
CA THR A 155 -5.51 22.08 22.03
C THR A 155 -5.67 20.90 22.98
N ARG A 156 -6.38 21.08 24.09
CA ARG A 156 -6.75 19.97 24.96
C ARG A 156 -7.92 19.19 24.34
N ARG A 157 -7.97 17.88 24.57
CA ARG A 157 -9.12 17.05 24.15
C ARG A 157 -10.25 17.01 25.19
N ALA A 158 -9.97 17.35 26.43
CA ALA A 158 -10.93 17.42 27.52
C ALA A 158 -10.68 18.73 28.32
N ASP A 159 -11.63 19.07 29.18
CA ASP A 159 -11.47 20.19 30.13
C ASP A 159 -10.22 19.99 31.01
N LEU A 160 -9.75 21.09 31.60
CA LEU A 160 -8.54 21.08 32.41
C LEU A 160 -8.66 20.13 33.63
N GLU A 161 -9.83 20.11 34.28
CA GLU A 161 -10.03 19.32 35.50
C GLU A 161 -9.95 17.82 35.19
N THR A 162 -10.62 17.36 34.15
CA THR A 162 -10.58 15.98 33.68
C THR A 162 -9.16 15.58 33.23
N THR A 163 -8.49 16.49 32.49
CA THR A 163 -7.10 16.28 32.04
C THR A 163 -6.14 16.11 33.20
N ILE A 164 -6.22 16.98 34.24
CA ILE A 164 -5.38 16.93 35.43
C ILE A 164 -5.67 15.69 36.27
N LYS A 165 -6.94 15.32 36.46
CA LYS A 165 -7.30 14.08 37.17
C LYS A 165 -6.70 12.83 36.51
N ARG A 166 -6.75 12.75 35.17
CA ARG A 166 -6.13 11.66 34.44
C ARG A 166 -4.61 11.66 34.55
N PHE A 167 -3.97 12.84 34.49
CA PHE A 167 -2.55 13.00 34.69
C PHE A 167 -2.12 12.56 36.08
N GLU A 168 -2.82 12.99 37.16
CA GLU A 168 -2.55 12.62 38.54
C GLU A 168 -2.67 11.12 38.77
N LYS A 169 -3.76 10.51 38.26
CA LYS A 169 -3.96 9.05 38.30
C LYS A 169 -2.78 8.31 37.69
N ARG A 170 -2.35 8.67 36.48
CA ARG A 170 -1.22 8.07 35.82
C ARG A 170 0.10 8.27 36.58
N LEU A 171 0.31 9.46 37.13
CA LEU A 171 1.53 9.78 37.90
C LEU A 171 1.62 8.92 39.16
N GLU A 172 0.52 8.73 39.88
CA GLU A 172 0.50 7.84 41.04
C GLU A 172 0.78 6.40 40.70
N ILE A 173 0.20 5.89 39.60
CA ILE A 173 0.50 4.55 39.08
C ILE A 173 1.99 4.44 38.71
N SER A 174 2.54 5.47 38.05
CA SER A 174 3.96 5.50 37.68
C SER A 174 4.89 5.47 38.90
N ARG A 175 4.55 6.21 39.96
CA ARG A 175 5.29 6.20 41.22
C ARG A 175 5.27 4.84 41.89
N PHE A 176 4.09 4.22 41.97
CA PHE A 176 3.93 2.89 42.53
C PHE A 176 4.70 1.84 41.71
N ALA A 177 4.64 1.90 40.38
CA ALA A 177 5.35 0.96 39.53
C ALA A 177 6.87 1.04 39.70
N VAL A 178 7.44 2.24 39.83
CA VAL A 178 8.87 2.43 40.12
C VAL A 178 9.21 1.82 41.48
N GLU A 179 8.46 2.14 42.55
CA GLU A 179 8.69 1.63 43.87
C GLU A 179 8.59 0.10 43.95
N TRP A 180 7.55 -0.47 43.35
CA TRP A 180 7.31 -1.91 43.37
C TRP A 180 8.39 -2.69 42.62
N LEU A 181 8.81 -2.20 41.43
CA LEU A 181 9.86 -2.85 40.68
C LEU A 181 11.21 -2.86 41.41
N TYR A 182 11.58 -1.77 42.09
CA TYR A 182 12.82 -1.73 42.86
C TYR A 182 12.75 -2.61 44.13
N LYS A 183 11.61 -2.72 44.78
CA LYS A 183 11.41 -3.70 45.87
C LYS A 183 11.57 -5.14 45.38
N LEU A 184 11.08 -5.48 44.20
CA LEU A 184 11.28 -6.81 43.64
C LEU A 184 12.77 -7.12 43.39
N VAL A 185 13.59 -6.13 43.06
CA VAL A 185 15.06 -6.29 42.95
C VAL A 185 15.67 -6.56 44.30
N GLU A 186 15.37 -5.76 45.32
CA GLU A 186 15.90 -5.92 46.68
C GLU A 186 15.55 -7.29 47.27
N GLU A 187 14.33 -7.78 47.02
CA GLU A 187 13.91 -9.11 47.50
C GLU A 187 14.63 -10.26 46.77
N ARG A 188 15.09 -10.06 45.55
CA ARG A 188 15.91 -11.04 44.80
C ARG A 188 17.37 -11.02 45.21
N GLU A 189 17.97 -9.85 45.36
CA GLU A 189 19.36 -9.68 45.78
C GLU A 189 19.62 -10.28 47.16
N SER A 190 18.59 -10.36 48.00
CA SER A 190 18.68 -11.06 49.30
C SER A 190 18.74 -12.57 49.19
N LYS A 191 18.48 -13.16 48.04
CA LYS A 191 18.36 -14.63 47.84
C LYS A 191 19.42 -15.26 46.92
N GLU A 192 20.15 -14.49 46.14
CA GLU A 192 21.14 -15.01 45.15
C GLU A 192 22.43 -14.22 45.16
N THR A 193 23.59 -14.90 45.04
CA THR A 193 24.94 -14.32 44.96
C THR A 193 25.13 -13.54 43.69
N ALA A 194 25.49 -12.28 43.84
CA ALA A 194 25.64 -11.26 42.80
C ALA A 194 26.61 -11.60 41.67
N THR A 195 26.14 -11.80 40.44
CA THR A 195 26.96 -11.64 39.23
C THR A 195 26.20 -11.28 37.95
N GLU A 196 24.87 -11.18 37.94
CA GLU A 196 24.13 -10.76 36.73
C GLU A 196 23.21 -9.57 37.03
N LYS A 197 23.31 -8.51 36.19
CA LYS A 197 22.48 -7.31 36.26
C LYS A 197 21.00 -7.71 36.24
N ALA A 198 20.28 -7.36 37.29
CA ALA A 198 18.95 -7.86 37.56
C ALA A 198 17.90 -7.35 36.56
N ALA A 199 17.55 -8.14 35.59
CA ALA A 199 16.31 -7.99 34.87
C ALA A 199 15.16 -8.55 35.71
N VAL A 200 14.17 -7.72 36.04
CA VAL A 200 12.96 -8.17 36.75
C VAL A 200 11.89 -8.47 35.72
N GLN A 201 11.42 -9.70 35.71
CA GLN A 201 10.30 -10.11 34.88
C GLN A 201 8.99 -10.00 35.65
N PHE A 202 8.00 -9.37 35.04
CA PHE A 202 6.66 -9.20 35.59
C PHE A 202 5.61 -9.17 34.48
N SER A 203 4.33 -9.19 34.82
CA SER A 203 3.24 -8.94 33.91
C SER A 203 2.48 -7.67 34.28
N VAL A 204 1.79 -7.06 33.30
CA VAL A 204 0.94 -5.89 33.54
C VAL A 204 -0.17 -6.22 34.55
N VAL A 205 -0.71 -7.44 34.48
CA VAL A 205 -1.76 -7.93 35.37
C VAL A 205 -1.23 -8.08 36.81
N GLU A 206 0.00 -8.59 36.98
CA GLU A 206 0.66 -8.69 38.29
C GLU A 206 0.79 -7.30 38.92
N LEU A 207 1.28 -6.31 38.19
CA LEU A 207 1.39 -4.93 38.63
C LEU A 207 0.02 -4.32 38.98
N LEU A 208 -1.01 -4.55 38.14
CA LEU A 208 -2.38 -4.09 38.39
C LEU A 208 -2.94 -4.70 39.71
N ASN A 209 -2.75 -6.00 39.94
CA ASN A 209 -3.23 -6.67 41.13
C ASN A 209 -2.53 -6.16 42.41
N GLN A 210 -1.22 -5.92 42.31
CA GLN A 210 -0.46 -5.32 43.40
C GLN A 210 -0.92 -3.88 43.69
N LEU A 211 -1.19 -3.11 42.65
CA LEU A 211 -1.72 -1.75 42.77
C LEU A 211 -3.11 -1.75 43.45
N LYS A 212 -4.02 -2.66 43.02
CA LYS A 212 -5.34 -2.82 43.63
C LYS A 212 -5.29 -3.25 45.09
N ALA A 213 -4.28 -4.03 45.48
CA ALA A 213 -4.06 -4.46 46.86
C ALA A 213 -3.36 -3.40 47.71
N SER A 214 -2.88 -2.31 47.15
CA SER A 214 -2.13 -1.27 47.85
C SER A 214 -3.05 -0.42 48.75
N PRO A 215 -2.51 0.14 49.86
CA PRO A 215 -3.29 1.05 50.69
C PRO A 215 -3.84 2.27 49.96
N GLN A 216 -3.13 2.75 48.97
CA GLN A 216 -3.53 3.90 48.14
C GLN A 216 -4.81 3.61 47.36
N SER A 217 -4.99 2.38 46.83
CA SER A 217 -6.23 1.94 46.18
C SER A 217 -7.36 1.71 47.16
N LEU A 218 -7.08 1.10 48.34
CA LEU A 218 -8.06 0.80 49.38
C LEU A 218 -8.68 2.04 50.03
N PHE A 219 -8.03 3.19 49.98
CA PHE A 219 -8.53 4.45 50.56
C PHE A 219 -9.22 5.38 49.51
N GLY A 220 -9.68 4.85 48.38
CA GLY A 220 -10.54 5.56 47.44
C GLY A 220 -9.86 6.65 46.57
N ARG A 221 -8.53 6.70 46.60
CA ARG A 221 -7.79 7.66 45.71
C ARG A 221 -7.68 7.20 44.26
N MET A 222 -7.89 5.91 44.00
CA MET A 222 -7.83 5.31 42.66
C MET A 222 -9.07 4.46 42.40
N GLU A 223 -10.17 5.08 42.10
CA GLU A 223 -11.39 4.38 41.69
C GLU A 223 -11.23 3.86 40.24
N ASP A 224 -11.79 2.69 39.92
CA ASP A 224 -11.84 2.08 38.60
C ASP A 224 -10.48 1.92 37.89
N LEU A 225 -9.51 1.27 38.55
CA LEU A 225 -8.24 0.92 37.90
C LEU A 225 -8.43 -0.16 36.84
N GLN A 226 -8.08 0.19 35.60
CA GLN A 226 -8.10 -0.68 34.42
C GLN A 226 -6.68 -1.05 34.00
N LEU A 227 -6.54 -2.09 33.20
CA LEU A 227 -5.25 -2.50 32.63
C LEU A 227 -4.60 -1.38 31.81
N GLU A 228 -5.42 -0.65 31.05
CA GLU A 228 -5.01 0.48 30.21
C GLU A 228 -4.32 1.60 31.01
N ASP A 229 -4.74 1.82 32.24
CA ASP A 229 -4.11 2.83 33.13
C ASP A 229 -2.67 2.43 33.48
N VAL A 230 -2.45 1.14 33.74
CA VAL A 230 -1.12 0.59 34.05
C VAL A 230 -0.23 0.60 32.78
N GLU A 231 -0.77 0.21 31.64
CA GLU A 231 -0.04 0.26 30.38
C GLU A 231 0.35 1.69 30.00
N GLU A 232 -0.53 2.66 30.20
CA GLU A 232 -0.24 4.08 29.96
C GLU A 232 0.89 4.57 30.86
N ALA A 233 0.89 4.16 32.15
CA ALA A 233 1.95 4.54 33.10
C ALA A 233 3.30 3.88 32.76
N LEU A 234 3.31 2.60 32.36
CA LEU A 234 4.53 1.91 31.96
C LEU A 234 5.10 2.50 30.65
N LEU A 235 4.24 2.79 29.67
CA LEU A 235 4.65 3.46 28.44
C LEU A 235 5.25 4.85 28.74
N TYR A 236 4.64 5.60 29.64
CA TYR A 236 5.16 6.90 30.07
C TYR A 236 6.55 6.77 30.68
N LEU A 237 6.73 5.87 31.65
CA LEU A 237 8.02 5.62 32.32
C LEU A 237 9.12 5.22 31.30
N SER A 238 8.75 4.41 30.31
CA SER A 238 9.66 4.02 29.23
C SER A 238 10.02 5.23 28.33
N LYS A 239 9.03 6.06 27.96
CA LYS A 239 9.25 7.22 27.07
C LYS A 239 10.09 8.32 27.70
N ILE A 240 9.90 8.62 28.99
CA ILE A 240 10.72 9.59 29.70
C ILE A 240 12.09 9.04 30.10
N GLY A 241 12.33 7.74 29.90
CA GLY A 241 13.59 7.08 30.25
C GLY A 241 13.78 6.82 31.75
N ALA A 242 12.69 6.85 32.54
CA ALA A 242 12.75 6.55 33.97
C ALA A 242 12.95 5.05 34.24
N LEU A 243 12.42 4.20 33.36
CA LEU A 243 12.63 2.75 33.35
C LEU A 243 12.96 2.27 31.95
N LYS A 244 13.82 1.27 31.82
CA LYS A 244 14.00 0.53 30.58
C LYS A 244 13.16 -0.74 30.64
N LEU A 245 12.12 -0.80 29.83
CA LEU A 245 11.19 -1.92 29.76
C LEU A 245 11.32 -2.60 28.40
N GLU A 246 11.34 -3.94 28.42
CA GLU A 246 11.33 -4.78 27.21
C GLU A 246 10.32 -5.92 27.37
N GLY A 247 9.68 -6.32 26.28
CA GLY A 247 8.70 -7.42 26.28
C GLY A 247 7.25 -6.97 26.27
N GLY A 248 6.34 -7.91 26.33
CA GLY A 248 4.90 -7.69 26.33
C GLY A 248 4.44 -6.82 25.16
N PHE A 249 3.71 -5.77 25.46
CA PHE A 249 3.20 -4.79 24.50
C PHE A 249 4.25 -3.79 23.97
N LEU A 250 5.48 -3.82 24.51
CA LEU A 250 6.53 -2.84 24.19
C LEU A 250 7.47 -3.27 23.05
N VAL A 251 7.52 -4.56 22.71
CA VAL A 251 8.50 -5.10 21.74
C VAL A 251 7.87 -6.13 20.83
N LEU A 252 8.13 -5.98 19.52
CA LEU A 252 7.84 -6.98 18.49
C LEU A 252 9.07 -7.90 18.30
N TYR A 253 8.93 -9.18 18.58
CA TYR A 253 9.95 -10.19 18.26
C TYR A 253 9.46 -11.12 17.18
N ASN A 254 10.29 -11.35 16.17
CA ASN A 254 10.14 -12.46 15.24
C ASN A 254 10.99 -13.63 15.77
N ALA A 255 10.36 -14.60 16.41
CA ALA A 255 11.04 -15.83 16.81
C ALA A 255 11.04 -16.83 15.66
N MET A 256 12.14 -17.56 15.49
CA MET A 256 12.26 -18.65 14.53
C MET A 256 12.51 -19.95 15.30
N ASP A 257 11.62 -20.94 15.14
CA ASP A 257 11.81 -22.29 15.69
C ASP A 257 12.44 -23.19 14.62
N ILE A 258 13.63 -23.72 14.89
CA ILE A 258 14.36 -24.61 13.98
C ILE A 258 14.29 -26.03 14.51
N LYS A 259 13.55 -26.92 13.79
CA LYS A 259 13.44 -28.33 14.13
C LYS A 259 14.23 -29.20 13.13
N ARG A 260 15.08 -30.05 13.64
CA ARG A 260 15.79 -31.04 12.84
C ARG A 260 14.84 -32.18 12.46
N ILE A 261 14.64 -32.39 11.17
CA ILE A 261 13.91 -33.55 10.63
C ILE A 261 14.89 -34.75 10.65
N LYS A 262 14.70 -35.70 11.59
CA LYS A 262 15.64 -36.82 11.81
C LYS A 262 15.74 -37.78 10.61
N ASP A 263 14.69 -37.90 9.82
CA ASP A 263 14.60 -38.86 8.70
C ASP A 263 14.87 -38.22 7.33
N ASN A 264 15.40 -37.01 7.28
CA ASN A 264 15.74 -36.37 6.02
C ASN A 264 17.00 -37.00 5.41
N LYS A 265 16.80 -37.73 4.30
CA LYS A 265 17.89 -38.39 3.51
C LYS A 265 18.40 -37.51 2.36
N SER A 266 17.93 -36.27 2.25
CA SER A 266 18.34 -35.34 1.19
C SER A 266 19.82 -35.02 1.28
N ARG A 267 20.54 -35.16 0.15
CA ARG A 267 21.92 -34.69 0.03
C ARG A 267 21.91 -33.25 -0.46
N TYR A 268 22.44 -32.38 0.36
CA TYR A 268 22.52 -30.95 0.04
C TYR A 268 23.83 -30.65 -0.69
N LYS A 269 23.72 -29.87 -1.77
CA LYS A 269 24.86 -29.35 -2.53
C LYS A 269 25.21 -27.95 -2.02
N GLN A 270 26.41 -27.45 -2.42
CA GLN A 270 26.88 -26.11 -2.02
C GLN A 270 25.88 -24.99 -2.42
N GLU A 271 25.17 -25.18 -3.54
CA GLU A 271 24.14 -24.26 -4.02
C GLU A 271 22.92 -24.19 -3.10
N ASP A 272 22.56 -25.31 -2.45
CA ASP A 272 21.45 -25.36 -1.48
C ASP A 272 21.76 -24.56 -0.20
N TYR A 273 23.05 -24.40 0.11
CA TYR A 273 23.52 -23.59 1.25
C TYR A 273 23.78 -22.12 0.92
N ARG A 274 23.63 -21.70 -0.34
CA ARG A 274 23.93 -20.32 -0.77
C ARG A 274 23.08 -19.31 0.02
N MET A 275 21.80 -19.58 0.20
CA MET A 275 20.89 -18.72 0.99
C MET A 275 21.27 -18.71 2.47
N LEU A 276 21.66 -19.85 3.03
CA LEU A 276 22.12 -19.96 4.40
C LEU A 276 23.44 -19.18 4.59
N ASN A 277 24.35 -19.26 3.63
CA ASN A 277 25.61 -18.50 3.62
C ASN A 277 25.36 -16.97 3.53
N GLU A 278 24.40 -16.55 2.72
CA GLU A 278 24.00 -15.13 2.65
C GLU A 278 23.36 -14.68 3.96
N PHE A 279 22.51 -15.50 4.56
CA PHE A 279 21.96 -15.27 5.88
C PHE A 279 23.03 -15.15 6.96
N TYR A 280 24.00 -16.05 7.00
CA TYR A 280 25.11 -15.99 7.96
C TYR A 280 26.02 -14.79 7.74
N LYS A 281 26.27 -14.37 6.49
CA LYS A 281 27.01 -13.13 6.21
C LYS A 281 26.30 -11.90 6.78
N GLN A 282 24.97 -11.83 6.62
CA GLN A 282 24.16 -10.77 7.25
C GLN A 282 24.16 -10.87 8.78
N LYS A 283 24.11 -12.10 9.32
CA LYS A 283 24.19 -12.33 10.78
C LYS A 283 25.54 -11.95 11.37
N ILE A 284 26.65 -12.15 10.65
CA ILE A 284 27.97 -11.72 11.11
C ILE A 284 28.01 -10.19 11.28
N GLN A 285 27.41 -9.44 10.36
CA GLN A 285 27.28 -7.99 10.52
C GLN A 285 26.43 -7.62 11.73
N GLN A 286 25.27 -8.26 11.90
CA GLN A 286 24.43 -8.08 13.08
C GLN A 286 25.17 -8.42 14.37
N VAL A 287 26.03 -9.43 14.36
CA VAL A 287 26.85 -9.80 15.52
C VAL A 287 27.84 -8.69 15.88
N HIS A 288 28.46 -8.04 14.90
CA HIS A 288 29.35 -6.90 15.18
C HIS A 288 28.59 -5.72 15.77
N ILE A 289 27.38 -5.43 15.26
CA ILE A 289 26.52 -4.35 15.77
C ILE A 289 26.02 -4.68 17.17
N VAL A 290 25.56 -5.91 17.40
CA VAL A 290 25.11 -6.38 18.72
C VAL A 290 26.29 -6.48 19.70
N GLY A 291 27.47 -6.88 19.24
CA GLY A 291 28.68 -6.90 20.05
C GLY A 291 29.10 -5.52 20.54
N GLU A 292 29.00 -4.49 19.67
CA GLU A 292 29.29 -3.11 20.08
C GLU A 292 28.21 -2.58 21.03
N TYR A 293 26.93 -2.90 20.81
CA TYR A 293 25.86 -2.61 21.76
C TYR A 293 26.14 -3.23 23.13
N ALA A 294 26.52 -4.51 23.17
CA ALA A 294 26.87 -5.19 24.41
C ALA A 294 28.06 -4.54 25.12
N ASN A 295 29.09 -4.12 24.38
CA ASN A 295 30.22 -3.38 24.93
C ASN A 295 29.80 -2.03 25.52
N LEU A 296 28.92 -1.30 24.84
CA LEU A 296 28.39 -0.03 25.34
C LEU A 296 27.50 -0.23 26.56
N MET A 297 26.68 -1.28 26.58
CA MET A 297 25.84 -1.64 27.75
C MET A 297 26.68 -1.83 29.01
N VAL A 298 27.87 -2.41 28.88
CA VAL A 298 28.78 -2.63 30.02
C VAL A 298 29.46 -1.32 30.46
N LYS A 299 29.74 -0.40 29.50
CA LYS A 299 30.50 0.82 29.77
C LYS A 299 29.61 1.99 30.13
N ASP A 300 28.60 2.28 29.36
CA ASP A 300 27.68 3.39 29.52
C ASP A 300 26.29 3.04 28.97
N TYR A 301 25.37 2.82 29.89
CA TYR A 301 23.98 2.46 29.56
C TYR A 301 23.25 3.55 28.74
N GLN A 302 23.54 4.83 28.99
CA GLN A 302 22.92 5.93 28.26
C GLN A 302 23.43 5.99 26.81
N GLU A 303 24.71 5.74 26.60
CA GLU A 303 25.32 5.65 25.28
C GLU A 303 24.79 4.44 24.52
N ALA A 304 24.57 3.30 25.20
CA ALA A 304 23.98 2.12 24.62
C ALA A 304 22.52 2.35 24.17
N LEU A 305 21.73 3.08 24.94
CA LEU A 305 20.37 3.45 24.55
C LEU A 305 20.39 4.38 23.33
N GLN A 306 21.29 5.36 23.30
CA GLN A 306 21.46 6.24 22.14
C GLN A 306 21.93 5.47 20.91
N TYR A 307 22.80 4.49 21.09
CA TYR A 307 23.24 3.58 20.03
C TYR A 307 22.07 2.85 19.36
N VAL A 308 21.15 2.31 20.17
CA VAL A 308 19.97 1.60 19.66
C VAL A 308 19.02 2.57 18.93
N GLN A 309 18.79 3.75 19.49
CA GLN A 309 17.99 4.77 18.82
C GLN A 309 18.62 5.19 17.48
N ASP A 310 19.91 5.44 17.47
CA ASP A 310 20.65 5.83 16.27
C ASP A 310 20.64 4.71 15.22
N TYR A 311 20.71 3.44 15.66
CA TYR A 311 20.64 2.29 14.77
C TYR A 311 19.31 2.20 14.01
N PHE A 312 18.20 2.60 14.62
CA PHE A 312 16.87 2.57 13.98
C PHE A 312 16.48 3.87 13.27
N GLN A 313 17.05 5.02 13.69
CA GLN A 313 16.63 6.33 13.22
C GLN A 313 17.64 7.01 12.28
N MET A 314 18.90 6.61 12.33
CA MET A 314 19.97 7.22 11.55
C MET A 314 20.21 6.46 10.24
N ASP A 315 20.65 7.20 9.21
CA ASP A 315 21.20 6.56 7.99
C ASP A 315 22.34 5.61 8.39
N TYR A 316 22.32 4.40 7.81
CA TYR A 316 23.27 3.35 8.17
C TYR A 316 24.74 3.75 8.06
N ARG A 317 25.12 4.55 7.05
CA ARG A 317 26.48 5.03 6.89
C ARG A 317 26.90 6.01 7.98
N LYS A 318 26.03 6.93 8.33
CA LYS A 318 26.26 7.86 9.44
C LYS A 318 26.37 7.09 10.75
N PHE A 319 25.55 6.06 10.93
CA PHE A 319 25.61 5.15 12.08
C PHE A 319 26.94 4.41 12.14
N ILE A 320 27.38 3.77 11.05
CA ILE A 320 28.68 3.07 10.99
C ILE A 320 29.83 4.05 11.22
N ALA A 321 29.83 5.21 10.58
CA ALA A 321 30.87 6.22 10.76
C ALA A 321 30.94 6.76 12.20
N LYS A 322 29.81 6.80 12.91
CA LYS A 322 29.76 7.26 14.29
C LYS A 322 30.30 6.23 15.28
N TYR A 323 29.95 4.96 15.13
CA TYR A 323 30.19 3.94 16.14
C TYR A 323 31.33 2.97 15.79
N PHE A 324 31.72 2.87 14.52
CA PHE A 324 32.76 1.97 14.06
C PHE A 324 33.95 2.75 13.43
N LYS A 325 35.16 2.43 13.82
CA LYS A 325 36.37 3.10 13.32
C LYS A 325 37.42 2.09 12.88
N GLY A 326 38.26 2.48 11.91
CA GLY A 326 39.40 1.69 11.43
C GLY A 326 39.03 0.43 10.64
N GLU A 327 39.76 -0.68 10.87
CA GLU A 327 39.57 -1.94 10.12
C GLU A 327 38.19 -2.58 10.32
N ARG A 328 37.52 -2.32 11.43
CA ARG A 328 36.16 -2.82 11.70
C ARG A 328 35.12 -2.32 10.68
N VAL A 329 35.30 -1.14 10.12
CA VAL A 329 34.43 -0.63 9.04
C VAL A 329 34.54 -1.52 7.79
N ASN A 330 35.77 -1.95 7.47
CA ASN A 330 36.02 -2.80 6.30
C ASN A 330 35.47 -4.22 6.47
N GLU A 331 35.42 -4.76 7.69
CA GLU A 331 34.82 -6.06 7.99
C GLU A 331 33.30 -6.05 7.83
N ILE A 332 32.66 -4.95 8.22
CA ILE A 332 31.21 -4.76 8.09
C ILE A 332 30.79 -4.49 6.65
N GLN A 333 31.64 -3.84 5.83
CA GLN A 333 31.33 -3.43 4.45
C GLN A 333 31.59 -4.49 3.37
N ARG A 334 32.14 -5.65 3.69
CA ARG A 334 32.54 -6.69 2.71
C ARG A 334 31.41 -7.54 2.10
N ASN A 335 30.29 -6.95 1.68
CA ASN A 335 29.07 -7.70 1.39
C ASN A 335 28.78 -8.06 -0.06
N LEU A 336 29.52 -7.57 -1.04
CA LEU A 336 29.27 -7.89 -2.46
C LEU A 336 30.52 -8.39 -3.15
N THR A 337 30.43 -9.61 -3.70
CA THR A 337 31.50 -10.09 -4.61
C THR A 337 31.43 -9.26 -5.91
N PRO A 338 32.58 -9.02 -6.58
CA PRO A 338 32.62 -8.31 -7.86
C PRO A 338 31.72 -8.95 -8.94
N GLU A 339 31.55 -10.27 -8.89
CA GLU A 339 30.67 -11.01 -9.81
C GLU A 339 29.17 -10.67 -9.55
N LYS A 340 28.74 -10.64 -8.30
CA LYS A 340 27.36 -10.28 -7.93
C LYS A 340 27.09 -8.81 -8.25
N TYR A 341 28.08 -7.93 -8.04
CA TYR A 341 27.98 -6.53 -8.44
C TYR A 341 27.80 -6.38 -9.96
N LYS A 342 28.59 -7.11 -10.76
CA LYS A 342 28.47 -7.10 -12.22
C LYS A 342 27.14 -7.68 -12.69
N GLN A 343 26.63 -8.72 -12.04
CA GLN A 343 25.32 -9.30 -12.34
C GLN A 343 24.20 -8.31 -12.04
N LEU A 344 24.26 -7.61 -10.90
CA LEU A 344 23.24 -6.67 -10.47
C LEU A 344 23.26 -5.36 -11.27
N PHE A 345 24.44 -4.85 -11.61
CA PHE A 345 24.57 -3.48 -12.12
C PHE A 345 25.25 -3.37 -13.49
N GLY A 346 25.89 -4.44 -13.98
CA GLY A 346 26.72 -4.40 -15.19
C GLY A 346 25.98 -4.17 -16.51
N GLN A 347 24.65 -4.24 -16.53
CA GLN A 347 23.81 -4.03 -17.70
C GLN A 347 23.05 -2.69 -17.69
N LEU A 348 23.33 -1.83 -16.72
CA LEU A 348 22.68 -0.53 -16.57
C LEU A 348 23.40 0.54 -17.39
N SER A 349 22.66 1.51 -17.90
CA SER A 349 23.26 2.67 -18.54
C SER A 349 23.95 3.59 -17.54
N GLN A 350 24.79 4.49 -18.03
CA GLN A 350 25.50 5.44 -17.18
C GLN A 350 24.51 6.30 -16.38
N ARG A 351 23.42 6.78 -17.00
CA ARG A 351 22.37 7.57 -16.33
C ARG A 351 21.64 6.76 -15.26
N GLN A 352 21.33 5.52 -15.55
CA GLN A 352 20.72 4.61 -14.57
C GLN A 352 21.66 4.37 -13.38
N MET A 353 22.96 4.19 -13.64
CA MET A 353 23.96 4.03 -12.58
C MET A 353 24.14 5.29 -11.74
N GLU A 354 24.07 6.49 -12.32
CA GLU A 354 24.12 7.75 -11.59
C GLU A 354 22.99 7.86 -10.55
N ILE A 355 21.77 7.41 -10.89
CA ILE A 355 20.61 7.40 -9.97
C ILE A 355 20.80 6.35 -8.87
N ILE A 356 21.24 5.15 -9.26
CA ILE A 356 21.39 4.03 -8.33
C ILE A 356 22.52 4.28 -7.33
N SER A 357 23.62 4.84 -7.79
CA SER A 357 24.81 5.12 -6.97
C SER A 357 24.69 6.38 -6.12
N ASP A 358 23.70 7.22 -6.36
CA ASP A 358 23.47 8.42 -5.54
C ASP A 358 23.00 8.02 -4.14
N LYS A 359 23.80 8.39 -3.14
CA LYS A 359 23.60 8.04 -1.74
C LYS A 359 23.51 9.28 -0.84
N GLU A 360 23.77 10.44 -1.42
CA GLU A 360 23.89 11.70 -0.68
C GLU A 360 22.67 12.60 -0.83
N SER A 361 21.98 12.51 -1.97
CA SER A 361 20.79 13.36 -2.21
C SER A 361 19.65 12.98 -1.29
N ARG A 362 19.08 13.98 -0.61
CA ARG A 362 17.91 13.79 0.24
C ARG A 362 16.66 13.45 -0.58
N CYS A 363 16.52 14.10 -1.72
CA CYS A 363 15.44 13.84 -2.66
C CYS A 363 16.01 13.64 -4.07
N ILE A 364 15.71 12.51 -4.70
CA ILE A 364 16.08 12.23 -6.10
C ILE A 364 14.78 12.24 -6.89
N VAL A 365 14.62 13.21 -7.77
CA VAL A 365 13.46 13.30 -8.66
C VAL A 365 13.90 12.93 -10.07
N VAL A 366 13.33 11.87 -10.61
CA VAL A 366 13.68 11.33 -11.92
C VAL A 366 12.53 11.57 -12.90
N ALA A 367 12.72 12.50 -13.83
CA ALA A 367 11.82 12.68 -14.94
C ALA A 367 12.22 11.69 -16.06
N ALA A 368 11.48 10.61 -16.16
CA ALA A 368 11.84 9.47 -16.97
C ALA A 368 10.92 9.37 -18.20
N GLY A 369 11.49 9.45 -19.39
CA GLY A 369 10.74 9.26 -20.62
C GLY A 369 10.11 7.87 -20.75
N PRO A 370 9.17 7.69 -21.68
CA PRO A 370 8.57 6.39 -21.96
C PRO A 370 9.65 5.41 -22.42
N GLY A 371 9.58 4.17 -21.93
CA GLY A 371 10.55 3.13 -22.30
C GLY A 371 11.97 3.34 -21.81
N SER A 372 12.23 4.28 -20.89
CA SER A 372 13.55 4.55 -20.31
C SER A 372 14.02 3.50 -19.28
N GLY A 373 13.15 2.57 -18.92
CA GLY A 373 13.44 1.56 -17.90
C GLY A 373 13.21 2.03 -16.48
N LYS A 374 12.20 2.88 -16.22
CA LYS A 374 11.79 3.34 -14.88
C LYS A 374 11.75 2.21 -13.85
N THR A 375 10.94 1.18 -14.10
CA THR A 375 10.79 0.01 -13.24
C THR A 375 12.13 -0.67 -12.98
N ARG A 376 12.98 -0.81 -14.02
CA ARG A 376 14.31 -1.40 -13.89
C ARG A 376 15.19 -0.59 -12.95
N VAL A 377 15.25 0.72 -13.12
CA VAL A 377 16.04 1.61 -12.24
C VAL A 377 15.57 1.49 -10.80
N LEU A 378 14.26 1.51 -10.56
CA LEU A 378 13.70 1.40 -9.21
C LEU A 378 14.01 0.05 -8.57
N VAL A 379 13.84 -1.07 -9.28
CA VAL A 379 14.19 -2.41 -8.78
C VAL A 379 15.68 -2.51 -8.41
N HIS A 380 16.55 -1.99 -9.27
CA HIS A 380 18.00 -1.98 -8.99
C HIS A 380 18.37 -0.99 -7.88
N LYS A 381 17.66 0.14 -7.76
CA LYS A 381 17.85 1.07 -6.62
C LYS A 381 17.43 0.43 -5.30
N LEU A 382 16.27 -0.26 -5.26
CA LEU A 382 15.85 -1.03 -4.09
C LEU A 382 16.88 -2.09 -3.70
N ALA A 383 17.39 -2.83 -4.69
CA ALA A 383 18.47 -3.81 -4.46
C ALA A 383 19.75 -3.14 -3.96
N SER A 384 20.12 -1.97 -4.50
CA SER A 384 21.28 -1.19 -4.03
C SER A 384 21.11 -0.72 -2.59
N LEU A 385 19.94 -0.20 -2.23
CA LEU A 385 19.64 0.25 -0.87
C LEU A 385 19.82 -0.90 0.14
N LEU A 386 19.31 -2.08 -0.19
CA LEU A 386 19.39 -3.25 0.69
C LEU A 386 20.77 -3.91 0.73
N LEU A 387 21.49 -3.96 -0.41
CA LEU A 387 22.73 -4.73 -0.54
C LEU A 387 24.00 -3.89 -0.44
N LEU A 388 23.95 -2.60 -0.81
CA LEU A 388 25.11 -1.70 -0.85
C LEU A 388 25.05 -0.58 0.18
N GLU A 389 23.85 -0.17 0.57
CA GLU A 389 23.63 0.91 1.51
C GLU A 389 23.18 0.37 2.88
N ASP A 390 22.98 -0.95 2.99
CA ASP A 390 22.55 -1.68 4.19
C ASP A 390 21.29 -1.08 4.85
N VAL A 391 20.40 -0.48 4.04
CA VAL A 391 19.09 -0.03 4.48
C VAL A 391 18.28 -1.27 4.88
N LYS A 392 17.74 -1.27 6.07
CA LYS A 392 16.91 -2.38 6.52
C LYS A 392 15.58 -2.39 5.80
N HIS A 393 15.01 -3.59 5.61
CA HIS A 393 13.72 -3.72 4.93
C HIS A 393 12.61 -2.95 5.66
N GLU A 394 12.64 -2.86 7.00
CA GLU A 394 11.68 -2.09 7.78
C GLU A 394 11.79 -0.56 7.56
N GLN A 395 12.96 -0.09 7.18
CA GLN A 395 13.24 1.32 6.92
C GLN A 395 12.88 1.76 5.50
N LEU A 396 12.61 0.79 4.62
CA LEU A 396 12.33 1.02 3.21
C LEU A 396 10.83 0.91 2.94
N LEU A 397 10.28 1.91 2.30
CA LEU A 397 8.91 1.92 1.81
C LEU A 397 8.90 2.27 0.33
N MET A 398 8.20 1.48 -0.47
CA MET A 398 7.91 1.81 -1.86
C MET A 398 6.40 1.95 -2.06
N LEU A 399 6.00 3.10 -2.62
CA LEU A 399 4.62 3.42 -2.94
C LEU A 399 4.41 3.52 -4.45
N THR A 400 3.29 2.98 -4.92
CA THR A 400 2.86 3.03 -6.32
C THR A 400 1.33 3.20 -6.41
N PHE A 401 0.81 3.43 -7.62
CA PHE A 401 -0.62 3.70 -7.84
C PHE A 401 -1.45 2.47 -8.23
N SER A 402 -0.81 1.35 -8.56
CA SER A 402 -1.54 0.16 -8.99
C SER A 402 -1.04 -1.12 -8.36
N ARG A 403 -1.97 -2.04 -8.11
CA ARG A 403 -1.64 -3.36 -7.57
C ARG A 403 -0.80 -4.19 -8.54
N ALA A 404 -1.06 -4.04 -9.84
CA ALA A 404 -0.26 -4.66 -10.88
C ALA A 404 1.22 -4.25 -10.79
N ALA A 405 1.50 -2.96 -10.55
CA ALA A 405 2.87 -2.48 -10.34
C ALA A 405 3.50 -3.07 -9.07
N VAL A 406 2.79 -3.15 -7.95
CA VAL A 406 3.27 -3.83 -6.72
C VAL A 406 3.72 -5.25 -7.03
N THR A 407 2.89 -6.00 -7.76
CA THR A 407 3.16 -7.38 -8.18
C THR A 407 4.42 -7.48 -9.04
N GLU A 408 4.50 -6.65 -10.08
CA GLU A 408 5.65 -6.61 -11.00
C GLU A 408 6.95 -6.26 -10.26
N PHE A 409 6.92 -5.26 -9.37
CA PHE A 409 8.09 -4.86 -8.58
C PHE A 409 8.56 -5.98 -7.65
N LYS A 410 7.63 -6.63 -6.94
CA LYS A 410 7.96 -7.76 -6.05
C LYS A 410 8.58 -8.92 -6.82
N GLN A 411 7.99 -9.29 -7.96
CA GLN A 411 8.49 -10.38 -8.79
C GLN A 411 9.90 -10.07 -9.32
N ARG A 412 10.11 -8.88 -9.91
CA ARG A 412 11.42 -8.46 -10.43
C ARG A 412 12.48 -8.33 -9.33
N LEU A 413 12.08 -7.83 -8.16
CA LEU A 413 12.99 -7.74 -7.02
C LEU A 413 13.35 -9.13 -6.50
N MET A 414 12.39 -10.07 -6.49
CA MET A 414 12.64 -11.47 -6.11
C MET A 414 13.61 -12.17 -7.07
N GLU A 415 13.50 -11.91 -8.38
CA GLU A 415 14.45 -12.40 -9.38
C GLU A 415 15.87 -11.86 -9.12
N LEU A 416 15.98 -10.63 -8.63
CA LEU A 416 17.26 -9.94 -8.45
C LEU A 416 17.96 -10.28 -7.11
N ILE A 417 17.21 -10.28 -6.00
CA ILE A 417 17.74 -10.45 -4.64
C ILE A 417 17.19 -11.66 -3.89
N GLY A 418 16.34 -12.46 -4.53
CA GLY A 418 15.77 -13.67 -3.93
C GLY A 418 14.78 -13.38 -2.78
N ASN A 419 14.74 -14.26 -1.79
CA ASN A 419 13.76 -14.20 -0.70
C ASN A 419 13.80 -12.92 0.15
N ALA A 420 14.90 -12.17 0.14
CA ALA A 420 14.97 -10.88 0.82
C ALA A 420 13.91 -9.87 0.30
N ALA A 421 13.46 -10.05 -0.95
CA ALA A 421 12.42 -9.23 -1.55
C ALA A 421 11.06 -9.33 -0.84
N HIS A 422 10.76 -10.44 -0.18
CA HIS A 422 9.49 -10.63 0.53
C HIS A 422 9.31 -9.67 1.72
N TYR A 423 10.41 -9.23 2.31
CA TYR A 423 10.40 -8.36 3.49
C TYR A 423 10.36 -6.87 3.13
N VAL A 424 10.52 -6.54 1.84
CA VAL A 424 10.45 -5.14 1.38
C VAL A 424 9.00 -4.70 1.32
N GLU A 425 8.69 -3.61 1.99
CA GLU A 425 7.35 -3.04 1.97
C GLU A 425 7.10 -2.29 0.67
N ILE A 426 6.44 -2.97 -0.27
CA ILE A 426 6.00 -2.42 -1.57
C ILE A 426 4.47 -2.48 -1.56
N LYS A 427 3.82 -1.31 -1.56
CA LYS A 427 2.37 -1.16 -1.42
C LYS A 427 1.83 -0.09 -2.35
N THR A 428 0.53 -0.11 -2.57
CA THR A 428 -0.15 1.06 -3.12
C THR A 428 -0.30 2.13 -2.03
N PHE A 429 -0.51 3.38 -2.41
CA PHE A 429 -0.81 4.46 -1.45
C PHE A 429 -1.98 4.11 -0.55
N HIS A 430 -3.05 3.55 -1.12
CA HIS A 430 -4.24 3.16 -0.36
C HIS A 430 -3.95 2.01 0.61
N ALA A 431 -3.30 0.92 0.17
CA ALA A 431 -2.96 -0.22 1.03
C ALA A 431 -2.09 0.20 2.21
N TYR A 432 -1.10 1.06 1.99
CA TYR A 432 -0.26 1.57 3.05
C TYR A 432 -1.08 2.36 4.09
N CYS A 433 -2.01 3.20 3.63
CA CYS A 433 -2.85 3.99 4.51
C CYS A 433 -3.88 3.14 5.27
N PHE A 434 -4.46 2.12 4.64
CA PHE A 434 -5.34 1.18 5.33
C PHE A 434 -4.62 0.46 6.47
N ASP A 435 -3.38 0.02 6.23
CA ASP A 435 -2.55 -0.59 7.27
C ASP A 435 -2.26 0.38 8.41
N LEU A 436 -1.87 1.62 8.10
CA LEU A 436 -1.59 2.64 9.10
C LEU A 436 -2.79 2.92 10.01
N LEU A 437 -3.97 2.98 9.42
CA LEU A 437 -5.20 3.29 10.15
C LEU A 437 -5.77 2.09 10.91
N GLY A 438 -5.19 0.87 10.73
CA GLY A 438 -5.71 -0.35 11.35
C GLY A 438 -7.11 -0.73 10.85
N LEU A 439 -7.52 -0.24 9.67
CA LEU A 439 -8.85 -0.45 9.08
C LEU A 439 -8.93 -1.75 8.26
N ILE A 440 -8.09 -2.72 8.58
CA ILE A 440 -8.04 -4.01 7.92
C ILE A 440 -9.42 -4.69 8.03
N GLY A 441 -10.12 -4.79 6.91
CA GLY A 441 -11.43 -5.43 6.83
C GLY A 441 -12.63 -4.52 6.53
N ASN A 442 -12.53 -3.20 6.72
CA ASN A 442 -13.60 -2.23 6.46
C ASN A 442 -13.30 -1.32 5.27
N LEU A 443 -12.86 -1.91 4.16
CA LEU A 443 -12.41 -1.22 2.95
C LEU A 443 -13.46 -0.29 2.30
N GLU A 444 -14.75 -0.53 2.56
CA GLU A 444 -15.85 0.25 1.97
C GLU A 444 -16.18 1.54 2.76
N GLU A 445 -15.68 1.69 3.98
CA GLU A 445 -16.15 2.71 4.92
C GLU A 445 -15.37 4.03 4.89
N VAL A 446 -14.18 4.07 4.27
CA VAL A 446 -13.31 5.24 4.35
C VAL A 446 -13.20 5.95 3.02
N LYS A 447 -14.04 6.97 2.84
CA LYS A 447 -13.76 8.00 1.85
C LYS A 447 -12.49 8.73 2.28
N ASN A 448 -11.54 8.92 1.35
CA ASN A 448 -10.30 9.65 1.59
C ASN A 448 -9.36 9.04 2.66
N VAL A 449 -9.03 7.75 2.51
CA VAL A 449 -8.13 7.06 3.42
C VAL A 449 -6.73 7.67 3.43
N VAL A 450 -6.24 8.15 2.27
CA VAL A 450 -4.88 8.71 2.12
C VAL A 450 -4.77 10.04 2.84
N GLY A 451 -5.71 10.96 2.63
CA GLY A 451 -5.73 12.24 3.33
C GLY A 451 -5.89 12.08 4.85
N LYS A 452 -6.75 11.15 5.28
CA LYS A 452 -6.93 10.86 6.71
C LYS A 452 -5.65 10.30 7.34
N ALA A 453 -4.94 9.42 6.64
CA ALA A 453 -3.66 8.89 7.13
C ALA A 453 -2.61 10.01 7.23
N ALA A 454 -2.54 10.90 6.24
CA ALA A 454 -1.65 12.05 6.29
C ALA A 454 -1.94 12.96 7.50
N GLU A 455 -3.21 13.28 7.75
CA GLU A 455 -3.65 14.07 8.91
C GLU A 455 -3.25 13.40 10.23
N MET A 456 -3.48 12.10 10.38
CA MET A 456 -3.14 11.36 11.61
C MET A 456 -1.62 11.30 11.84
N ILE A 457 -0.80 11.19 10.78
CA ILE A 457 0.65 11.26 10.90
C ILE A 457 1.08 12.65 11.39
N GLU A 458 0.54 13.72 10.79
CA GLU A 458 0.87 15.08 11.19
C GLU A 458 0.41 15.41 12.61
N GLN A 459 -0.70 14.83 13.05
CA GLN A 459 -1.21 14.97 14.42
C GLN A 459 -0.45 14.12 15.43
N GLY A 460 0.48 13.25 14.98
CA GLY A 460 1.23 12.33 15.82
C GLY A 460 0.37 11.21 16.43
N GLU A 461 -0.74 10.86 15.79
CA GLU A 461 -1.65 9.80 16.23
C GLU A 461 -1.25 8.41 15.73
N VAL A 462 -0.24 8.33 14.86
CA VAL A 462 0.30 7.07 14.35
C VAL A 462 1.55 6.68 15.15
N GLU A 463 1.67 5.41 15.49
CA GLU A 463 2.85 4.88 16.19
C GLU A 463 4.13 5.13 15.37
N PRO A 464 5.21 5.72 15.97
CA PRO A 464 6.43 6.08 15.23
C PRO A 464 7.13 4.92 14.55
N ASN A 465 7.05 3.71 15.12
CA ASN A 465 7.65 2.52 14.53
C ASN A 465 6.99 2.11 13.20
N ARG A 466 5.73 2.49 12.98
CA ARG A 466 4.99 2.21 11.72
C ARG A 466 5.37 3.18 10.59
N ILE A 467 5.80 4.38 10.94
CA ILE A 467 6.15 5.45 10.00
C ILE A 467 7.63 5.85 10.04
N GLY A 468 8.45 5.15 10.84
CA GLY A 468 9.90 5.38 10.99
C GLY A 468 10.71 4.94 9.77
N LYS A 469 10.23 5.28 8.55
CA LYS A 469 10.91 4.97 7.29
C LYS A 469 12.05 5.94 7.03
N THR A 470 13.22 5.45 6.63
CA THR A 470 14.36 6.30 6.27
C THR A 470 14.49 6.49 4.76
N VAL A 471 13.87 5.61 3.97
CA VAL A 471 13.84 5.73 2.51
C VAL A 471 12.42 5.50 2.00
N LEU A 472 11.92 6.46 1.25
CA LEU A 472 10.65 6.40 0.52
C LEU A 472 10.92 6.39 -0.98
N VAL A 473 10.39 5.38 -1.67
CA VAL A 473 10.46 5.26 -3.14
C VAL A 473 9.06 5.42 -3.71
N ILE A 474 8.90 6.28 -4.69
CA ILE A 474 7.60 6.56 -5.33
C ILE A 474 7.72 6.27 -6.83
N ASP A 475 6.89 5.35 -7.31
CA ASP A 475 6.74 5.09 -8.75
C ASP A 475 5.53 5.85 -9.30
N GLU A 476 5.60 6.21 -10.60
CA GLU A 476 4.59 7.01 -11.31
C GLU A 476 4.23 8.31 -10.57
N ALA A 477 5.24 9.00 -10.03
CA ALA A 477 5.08 10.19 -9.17
C ALA A 477 4.27 11.33 -9.82
N GLN A 478 4.15 11.37 -11.16
CA GLN A 478 3.30 12.34 -11.87
C GLN A 478 1.80 12.13 -11.62
N ASP A 479 1.40 10.94 -11.14
CA ASP A 479 0.00 10.62 -10.89
C ASP A 479 -0.46 11.00 -9.45
N MET A 480 0.43 11.60 -8.62
CA MET A 480 0.08 12.08 -7.29
C MET A 480 -0.99 13.17 -7.34
N GLY A 481 -1.97 13.06 -6.44
CA GLY A 481 -2.91 14.11 -6.12
C GLY A 481 -2.55 14.84 -4.83
N VAL A 482 -3.47 15.71 -4.37
CA VAL A 482 -3.31 16.49 -3.12
C VAL A 482 -3.06 15.57 -1.92
N GLU A 483 -3.80 14.47 -1.84
CA GLU A 483 -3.79 13.56 -0.69
C GLU A 483 -2.51 12.73 -0.61
N GLU A 484 -2.05 12.18 -1.75
CA GLU A 484 -0.80 11.45 -1.81
C GLU A 484 0.39 12.36 -1.53
N HIS A 485 0.37 13.59 -2.06
CA HIS A 485 1.41 14.56 -1.75
C HIS A 485 1.41 14.95 -0.27
N ALA A 486 0.23 15.13 0.35
CA ALA A 486 0.13 15.41 1.78
C ALA A 486 0.70 14.25 2.62
N LEU A 487 0.42 12.99 2.24
CA LEU A 487 1.00 11.82 2.89
C LEU A 487 2.54 11.81 2.80
N VAL A 488 3.09 12.06 1.61
CA VAL A 488 4.54 12.13 1.41
C VAL A 488 5.16 13.21 2.29
N ARG A 489 4.54 14.39 2.34
CA ARG A 489 4.98 15.50 3.19
C ARG A 489 4.93 15.15 4.67
N ALA A 490 3.85 14.53 5.13
CA ALA A 490 3.70 14.10 6.53
C ALA A 490 4.79 13.09 6.94
N LEU A 491 5.10 12.13 6.08
CA LEU A 491 6.20 11.18 6.31
C LEU A 491 7.56 11.87 6.36
N MET A 492 7.83 12.82 5.45
CA MET A 492 9.08 13.60 5.43
C MET A 492 9.23 14.50 6.64
N HIS A 493 8.12 15.06 7.15
CA HIS A 493 8.12 15.88 8.39
C HIS A 493 8.38 15.03 9.62
N HIS A 494 7.80 13.81 9.67
CA HIS A 494 8.01 12.89 10.77
C HIS A 494 9.46 12.44 10.87
N ASN A 495 10.14 12.24 9.74
CA ASN A 495 11.54 11.87 9.67
C ASN A 495 12.31 12.86 8.79
N GLU A 496 12.96 13.85 9.39
CA GLU A 496 13.74 14.87 8.69
C GLU A 496 14.93 14.28 7.89
N GLU A 497 15.40 13.09 8.24
CA GLU A 497 16.47 12.40 7.53
C GLU A 497 15.95 11.45 6.41
N MET A 498 14.64 11.40 6.19
CA MET A 498 14.08 10.57 5.14
C MET A 498 14.61 10.97 3.76
N ARG A 499 15.07 9.97 3.03
CA ARG A 499 15.43 10.10 1.62
C ARG A 499 14.24 9.72 0.75
N VAL A 500 13.93 10.56 -0.23
CA VAL A 500 12.82 10.33 -1.17
C VAL A 500 13.38 10.09 -2.57
N ILE A 501 12.90 9.05 -3.24
CA ILE A 501 13.26 8.74 -4.62
C ILE A 501 11.94 8.67 -5.40
N ALA A 502 11.64 9.72 -6.15
CA ALA A 502 10.43 9.85 -6.94
C ALA A 502 10.74 9.71 -8.43
N VAL A 503 10.10 8.75 -9.08
CA VAL A 503 10.27 8.50 -10.51
C VAL A 503 8.93 8.64 -11.21
N GLY A 504 8.90 9.39 -12.31
CA GLY A 504 7.69 9.61 -13.05
C GLY A 504 7.92 10.13 -14.47
N ASP A 505 6.84 10.25 -15.22
CA ASP A 505 6.80 10.81 -16.56
C ASP A 505 5.69 11.88 -16.64
N ASP A 506 6.06 13.14 -16.45
CA ASP A 506 5.14 14.27 -16.46
C ASP A 506 4.33 14.40 -17.76
N ASP A 507 4.88 13.96 -18.90
CA ASP A 507 4.18 13.94 -20.18
C ASP A 507 3.12 12.81 -20.26
N GLN A 508 3.14 11.85 -19.32
CA GLN A 508 2.18 10.74 -19.24
C GLN A 508 1.15 10.88 -18.09
N ASN A 509 1.01 12.05 -17.49
CA ASN A 509 -0.08 12.31 -16.57
C ASN A 509 -1.40 12.44 -17.37
N ILE A 510 -2.24 11.41 -17.29
CA ILE A 510 -3.57 11.34 -17.93
C ILE A 510 -4.70 11.15 -16.94
N TYR A 511 -4.43 11.29 -15.62
CA TYR A 511 -5.41 11.14 -14.53
C TYR A 511 -5.77 12.46 -13.83
N GLU A 512 -5.49 13.61 -14.46
CA GLU A 512 -5.82 14.93 -13.90
C GLU A 512 -7.33 15.06 -13.55
N PHE A 513 -8.22 14.36 -14.27
CA PHE A 513 -9.65 14.26 -13.94
C PHE A 513 -9.94 13.55 -12.59
N ARG A 514 -8.94 12.89 -11.99
CA ARG A 514 -8.98 12.31 -10.64
C ARG A 514 -8.27 13.17 -9.60
N GLY A 515 -7.76 14.35 -9.99
CA GLY A 515 -7.05 15.27 -9.11
C GLY A 515 -5.53 15.09 -9.10
N SER A 516 -4.96 14.25 -9.99
CA SER A 516 -3.50 14.16 -10.12
C SER A 516 -2.91 15.41 -10.77
N ASP A 517 -1.73 15.83 -10.27
CA ASP A 517 -1.00 16.98 -10.80
C ASP A 517 0.50 16.72 -10.80
N SER A 518 1.11 16.74 -11.96
CA SER A 518 2.57 16.63 -12.12
C SER A 518 3.35 17.74 -11.40
N GLY A 519 2.70 18.84 -11.03
CA GLY A 519 3.26 19.91 -10.20
C GLY A 519 3.75 19.43 -8.84
N TYR A 520 3.17 18.35 -8.26
CA TYR A 520 3.67 17.78 -7.02
C TYR A 520 5.04 17.12 -7.18
N MET A 521 5.29 16.48 -8.33
CA MET A 521 6.61 15.97 -8.66
C MET A 521 7.64 17.11 -8.81
N TRP A 522 7.23 18.27 -9.39
CA TRP A 522 8.07 19.44 -9.47
C TRP A 522 8.38 20.03 -8.08
N GLN A 523 7.40 20.05 -7.16
CA GLN A 523 7.62 20.54 -5.79
C GLN A 523 8.71 19.75 -5.06
N LEU A 524 8.81 18.43 -5.28
CA LEU A 524 9.88 17.62 -4.72
C LEU A 524 11.26 18.03 -5.21
N THR A 525 11.38 18.64 -6.40
CA THR A 525 12.66 19.18 -6.89
C THR A 525 13.12 20.43 -6.12
N GLN A 526 12.22 21.11 -5.43
CA GLN A 526 12.49 22.32 -4.66
C GLN A 526 12.93 22.02 -3.22
N GLU A 527 12.89 20.75 -2.79
CA GLU A 527 13.35 20.36 -1.46
C GLU A 527 14.86 20.57 -1.32
N THR A 528 15.29 20.97 -0.11
CA THR A 528 16.71 21.15 0.19
C THR A 528 17.48 19.84 0.02
N GLY A 529 18.56 19.85 -0.75
CA GLY A 529 19.34 18.65 -1.05
C GLY A 529 18.69 17.76 -2.12
N SER A 530 17.77 18.30 -2.93
CA SER A 530 17.19 17.55 -4.04
C SER A 530 18.13 17.53 -5.24
N ARG A 531 18.05 16.42 -5.98
CA ARG A 531 18.69 16.22 -7.28
C ARG A 531 17.65 15.86 -8.32
N PHE A 532 17.62 16.63 -9.41
CA PHE A 532 16.78 16.35 -10.56
C PHE A 532 17.59 15.62 -11.64
N VAL A 533 17.02 14.53 -12.19
CA VAL A 533 17.66 13.72 -13.23
C VAL A 533 16.67 13.45 -14.35
N GLU A 534 17.06 13.73 -15.60
CA GLU A 534 16.29 13.35 -16.78
C GLU A 534 16.80 12.03 -17.36
N MET A 535 15.92 11.05 -17.54
CA MET A 535 16.20 9.81 -18.27
C MET A 535 15.68 9.93 -19.70
N THR A 536 16.58 10.14 -20.64
CA THR A 536 16.26 10.38 -22.06
C THR A 536 16.39 9.15 -22.95
N GLU A 537 17.03 8.08 -22.47
CA GLU A 537 17.23 6.84 -23.21
C GLU A 537 15.91 6.08 -23.35
N ASN A 538 15.56 5.65 -24.56
CA ASN A 538 14.38 4.83 -24.83
C ASN A 538 14.80 3.46 -25.38
N TYR A 539 14.54 2.41 -24.60
CA TYR A 539 14.85 1.04 -24.95
C TYR A 539 13.67 0.29 -25.58
N ARG A 540 12.48 0.92 -25.58
CA ARG A 540 11.22 0.33 -26.05
C ARG A 540 11.03 0.48 -27.54
N SER A 541 11.08 1.71 -28.04
CA SER A 541 10.55 2.10 -29.33
C SER A 541 11.63 2.31 -30.38
N ALA A 542 11.32 1.97 -31.61
CA ALA A 542 12.15 2.19 -32.78
C ALA A 542 12.33 3.70 -33.07
N ARG A 543 13.33 4.08 -33.87
CA ARG A 543 13.79 5.45 -34.02
C ARG A 543 12.70 6.40 -34.56
N HIS A 544 11.93 5.98 -35.55
CA HIS A 544 10.89 6.83 -36.15
C HIS A 544 9.74 7.07 -35.20
N VAL A 545 9.36 6.05 -34.37
CA VAL A 545 8.34 6.21 -33.33
C VAL A 545 8.80 7.21 -32.26
N VAL A 546 10.09 7.11 -31.82
CA VAL A 546 10.67 8.07 -30.86
C VAL A 546 10.74 9.48 -31.48
N ALA A 547 11.08 9.61 -32.76
CA ALA A 547 11.12 10.90 -33.45
C ALA A 547 9.71 11.54 -33.52
N ALA A 548 8.69 10.75 -33.82
CA ALA A 548 7.30 11.19 -33.80
C ALA A 548 6.84 11.62 -32.41
N ALA A 549 7.18 10.83 -31.38
CA ALA A 549 6.88 11.17 -29.99
C ALA A 549 7.54 12.48 -29.54
N ASN A 550 8.83 12.68 -29.88
CA ASN A 550 9.56 13.92 -29.61
C ASN A 550 8.97 15.13 -30.34
N ASP A 551 8.46 14.94 -31.51
CA ASP A 551 7.85 16.02 -32.29
C ASP A 551 6.48 16.38 -31.68
N PHE A 552 5.68 15.37 -31.38
CA PHE A 552 4.35 15.56 -30.81
C PHE A 552 4.38 16.23 -29.43
N VAL A 553 5.33 15.85 -28.58
CA VAL A 553 5.44 16.35 -27.20
C VAL A 553 5.78 17.85 -27.13
N LYS A 554 6.32 18.46 -28.19
CA LYS A 554 6.58 19.92 -28.26
C LYS A 554 5.31 20.76 -28.08
N GLY A 555 4.16 20.19 -28.45
CA GLY A 555 2.85 20.84 -28.24
C GLY A 555 2.33 20.79 -26.80
N ILE A 556 2.99 20.06 -25.89
CA ILE A 556 2.60 19.96 -24.49
C ILE A 556 3.32 21.03 -23.67
N GLY A 557 2.55 21.91 -23.02
CA GLY A 557 3.10 22.93 -22.13
C GLY A 557 3.36 22.41 -20.71
N GLY A 558 4.20 23.14 -19.93
CA GLY A 558 4.44 22.87 -18.50
C GLY A 558 5.23 21.58 -18.22
N ARG A 559 6.15 21.23 -19.10
CA ARG A 559 6.96 20.01 -19.00
C ARG A 559 8.13 20.18 -18.03
N LEU A 560 8.42 19.13 -17.27
CA LEU A 560 9.64 19.02 -16.46
C LEU A 560 10.86 18.67 -17.31
N LYS A 561 10.68 17.78 -18.29
CA LYS A 561 11.75 17.35 -19.19
C LYS A 561 12.07 18.42 -20.23
N SER A 562 13.33 18.74 -20.34
CA SER A 562 13.88 19.69 -21.35
C SER A 562 14.48 18.95 -22.55
N MET A 563 15.06 17.79 -22.34
CA MET A 563 15.77 17.05 -23.39
C MET A 563 14.86 16.09 -24.15
N PRO A 564 15.10 15.90 -25.46
CA PRO A 564 14.38 14.88 -26.23
C PRO A 564 14.79 13.48 -25.83
N ILE A 565 13.86 12.52 -25.93
CA ILE A 565 14.17 11.11 -25.75
C ILE A 565 14.94 10.56 -26.95
N VAL A 566 15.85 9.61 -26.73
CA VAL A 566 16.72 9.03 -27.74
C VAL A 566 16.51 7.51 -27.80
N SER A 567 16.15 6.99 -28.98
CA SER A 567 16.01 5.55 -29.15
C SER A 567 17.35 4.86 -29.07
N MET A 568 17.45 3.84 -28.20
CA MET A 568 18.60 2.94 -28.08
C MET A 568 18.48 1.73 -29.01
N ARG A 569 17.34 1.59 -29.70
CA ARG A 569 17.14 0.51 -30.70
C ARG A 569 17.80 0.86 -32.02
N LYS A 570 18.28 -0.16 -32.71
CA LYS A 570 18.88 -0.01 -34.05
C LYS A 570 17.85 0.04 -35.17
N GLU A 571 16.62 -0.44 -34.89
CA GLU A 571 15.52 -0.49 -35.85
C GLU A 571 14.95 0.91 -36.07
N ASP A 572 14.66 1.23 -37.35
CA ASP A 572 14.08 2.53 -37.72
C ASP A 572 12.59 2.57 -37.36
N GLY A 573 11.86 1.48 -37.57
CA GLY A 573 10.43 1.41 -37.35
C GLY A 573 9.63 2.09 -38.49
N TRP A 574 8.35 2.38 -38.20
CA TRP A 574 7.46 3.04 -39.17
C TRP A 574 6.40 3.89 -38.48
N VAL A 575 6.12 5.05 -39.02
CA VAL A 575 5.03 5.93 -38.56
C VAL A 575 4.20 6.36 -39.76
N GLY A 576 2.92 6.02 -39.79
CA GLY A 576 1.96 6.42 -40.81
C GLY A 576 0.81 7.22 -40.21
N VAL A 577 0.40 8.28 -40.88
CA VAL A 577 -0.76 9.09 -40.54
C VAL A 577 -1.73 9.10 -41.68
N THR A 578 -2.96 8.67 -41.48
CA THR A 578 -4.04 8.75 -42.45
C THR A 578 -5.12 9.71 -41.95
N ARG A 579 -5.27 10.82 -42.61
CA ARG A 579 -6.31 11.81 -42.37
C ARG A 579 -7.54 11.50 -43.19
N HIS A 580 -8.66 11.24 -42.57
CA HIS A 580 -9.94 10.92 -43.21
C HIS A 580 -10.83 12.18 -43.28
N GLN A 581 -11.56 12.31 -44.34
CA GLN A 581 -12.67 13.27 -44.44
C GLN A 581 -13.95 12.70 -43.80
N SER A 582 -14.10 11.37 -43.84
CA SER A 582 -15.21 10.67 -43.23
C SER A 582 -15.22 10.79 -41.71
N ALA A 583 -16.40 10.93 -41.11
CA ALA A 583 -16.59 10.83 -39.67
C ALA A 583 -16.42 9.38 -39.16
N CYS A 584 -16.70 8.39 -40.00
CA CYS A 584 -16.52 6.98 -39.71
C CYS A 584 -15.17 6.48 -40.21
N MET A 585 -14.29 6.06 -39.32
CA MET A 585 -12.93 5.60 -39.65
C MET A 585 -12.69 4.12 -39.26
N TYR A 586 -13.71 3.41 -38.82
CA TYR A 586 -13.53 2.03 -38.33
C TYR A 586 -13.10 1.07 -39.43
N GLN A 587 -13.77 1.12 -40.58
CA GLN A 587 -13.49 0.25 -41.71
C GLN A 587 -12.09 0.49 -42.31
N PRO A 588 -11.66 1.70 -42.63
CA PRO A 588 -10.33 1.92 -43.20
C PRO A 588 -9.19 1.57 -42.22
N LEU A 589 -9.38 1.75 -40.90
CA LEU A 589 -8.43 1.28 -39.89
C LEU A 589 -8.29 -0.23 -39.93
N VAL A 590 -9.42 -0.98 -39.97
CA VAL A 590 -9.39 -2.44 -40.00
C VAL A 590 -8.77 -2.94 -41.31
N GLU A 591 -9.06 -2.31 -42.43
CA GLU A 591 -8.46 -2.64 -43.74
C GLU A 591 -6.94 -2.41 -43.72
N GLU A 592 -6.45 -1.31 -43.14
CA GLU A 592 -5.03 -1.05 -42.98
C GLU A 592 -4.35 -2.05 -42.06
N LEU A 593 -4.99 -2.41 -40.95
CA LEU A 593 -4.49 -3.39 -40.00
C LEU A 593 -4.37 -4.78 -40.68
N LEU A 594 -5.36 -5.18 -41.46
CA LEU A 594 -5.33 -6.47 -42.19
C LEU A 594 -4.23 -6.52 -43.23
N ARG A 595 -3.98 -5.40 -43.94
CA ARG A 595 -2.91 -5.31 -44.96
C ARG A 595 -1.52 -5.32 -44.34
N ASN A 596 -1.35 -4.63 -43.23
CA ASN A 596 -0.04 -4.38 -42.59
C ASN A 596 0.26 -5.33 -41.44
N ARG A 597 -0.58 -6.34 -41.16
CA ARG A 597 -0.42 -7.27 -40.06
C ARG A 597 0.93 -7.98 -40.15
N GLY A 598 1.79 -7.74 -39.14
CA GLY A 598 3.11 -8.34 -39.00
C GLY A 598 3.12 -9.53 -38.01
N GLU A 599 4.30 -10.13 -37.85
CA GLU A 599 4.58 -11.05 -36.76
C GLU A 599 4.82 -10.22 -35.47
N GLY A 600 3.95 -10.32 -34.51
CA GLY A 600 4.08 -9.61 -33.27
C GLY A 600 2.75 -9.21 -32.64
N THR A 601 2.83 -8.48 -31.53
CA THR A 601 1.65 -7.98 -30.83
C THR A 601 1.10 -6.73 -31.49
N ALA A 602 -0.19 -6.72 -31.86
CA ALA A 602 -0.87 -5.56 -32.41
C ALA A 602 -1.93 -5.02 -31.43
N CYS A 603 -2.07 -3.71 -31.38
CA CYS A 603 -3.08 -3.06 -30.56
C CYS A 603 -3.80 -1.96 -31.33
N VAL A 604 -5.12 -1.92 -31.18
CA VAL A 604 -5.93 -0.78 -31.62
C VAL A 604 -6.30 0.04 -30.39
N LEU A 605 -5.92 1.33 -30.43
CA LEU A 605 -6.19 2.29 -29.37
C LEU A 605 -7.29 3.26 -29.77
N THR A 606 -8.30 3.40 -28.92
CA THR A 606 -9.45 4.28 -29.15
C THR A 606 -9.56 5.32 -28.04
N GLN A 607 -10.38 6.34 -28.28
CA GLN A 607 -10.69 7.35 -27.27
C GLN A 607 -11.77 6.87 -26.29
N THR A 608 -12.73 6.09 -26.77
CA THR A 608 -13.90 5.64 -26.03
C THR A 608 -14.03 4.14 -25.99
N ASN A 609 -14.75 3.60 -24.98
CA ASN A 609 -15.07 2.19 -24.90
C ASN A 609 -16.00 1.75 -26.05
N GLU A 610 -16.89 2.64 -26.48
CA GLU A 610 -17.87 2.39 -27.55
C GLU A 610 -17.14 2.11 -28.89
N GLU A 611 -16.17 2.95 -29.24
CA GLU A 611 -15.30 2.73 -30.42
C GLU A 611 -14.54 1.41 -30.34
N ALA A 612 -14.00 1.09 -29.15
CA ALA A 612 -13.26 -0.14 -28.95
C ALA A 612 -14.13 -1.39 -29.18
N VAL A 613 -15.36 -1.37 -28.71
CA VAL A 613 -16.31 -2.49 -28.87
C VAL A 613 -16.71 -2.66 -30.34
N ILE A 614 -16.98 -1.57 -31.05
CA ILE A 614 -17.28 -1.57 -32.50
C ILE A 614 -16.13 -2.21 -33.28
N LEU A 615 -14.89 -1.82 -32.98
CA LEU A 615 -13.71 -2.36 -33.65
C LEU A 615 -13.49 -3.84 -33.36
N VAL A 616 -13.75 -4.29 -32.12
CA VAL A 616 -13.70 -5.74 -31.81
C VAL A 616 -14.72 -6.53 -32.62
N ALA A 617 -15.94 -6.03 -32.77
CA ALA A 617 -16.97 -6.67 -33.57
C ALA A 617 -16.56 -6.75 -35.05
N LEU A 618 -16.03 -5.66 -35.61
CA LEU A 618 -15.54 -5.64 -37.00
C LEU A 618 -14.35 -6.59 -37.21
N LEU A 619 -13.36 -6.58 -36.31
CA LEU A 619 -12.19 -7.47 -36.38
C LEU A 619 -12.62 -8.95 -36.35
N ARG A 620 -13.54 -9.31 -35.45
CA ARG A 620 -14.08 -10.67 -35.38
C ARG A 620 -14.80 -11.08 -36.64
N LYS A 621 -15.58 -10.16 -37.22
CA LYS A 621 -16.26 -10.40 -38.52
C LYS A 621 -15.26 -10.66 -39.65
N CYS A 622 -14.08 -10.03 -39.59
CA CYS A 622 -12.96 -10.27 -40.51
C CYS A 622 -12.12 -11.52 -40.17
N GLY A 623 -12.53 -12.35 -39.19
CA GLY A 623 -11.82 -13.56 -38.77
C GLY A 623 -10.58 -13.30 -37.88
N VAL A 624 -10.41 -12.12 -37.36
CA VAL A 624 -9.29 -11.77 -36.47
C VAL A 624 -9.63 -12.09 -35.01
N ARG A 625 -8.77 -12.86 -34.35
CA ARG A 625 -8.90 -13.15 -32.90
C ARG A 625 -8.57 -11.91 -32.10
N SER A 626 -9.59 -11.08 -31.85
CA SER A 626 -9.45 -9.84 -31.10
C SER A 626 -9.90 -9.99 -29.67
N LYS A 627 -9.15 -9.37 -28.73
CA LYS A 627 -9.50 -9.26 -27.31
C LYS A 627 -9.64 -7.80 -26.91
N LEU A 628 -10.73 -7.50 -26.20
CA LEU A 628 -10.99 -6.20 -25.63
C LEU A 628 -10.45 -6.11 -24.21
N ILE A 629 -9.69 -5.10 -23.87
CA ILE A 629 -9.40 -4.77 -22.48
C ILE A 629 -10.64 -4.10 -21.89
N GLN A 630 -11.40 -4.87 -21.12
CA GLN A 630 -12.65 -4.43 -20.50
C GLN A 630 -12.44 -3.73 -19.16
N SER A 631 -13.37 -2.85 -18.80
CA SER A 631 -13.51 -2.30 -17.45
C SER A 631 -14.98 -2.28 -17.08
N MET A 632 -15.24 -2.23 -15.79
CA MET A 632 -16.56 -1.98 -15.24
C MET A 632 -16.62 -0.54 -14.75
N GLU A 633 -17.07 0.38 -15.60
CA GLU A 633 -17.11 1.80 -15.30
C GLU A 633 -17.83 2.11 -13.98
N GLY A 634 -17.09 2.65 -13.00
CA GLY A 634 -17.62 3.06 -11.71
C GLY A 634 -17.94 1.91 -10.74
N LEU A 635 -17.55 0.67 -11.07
CA LEU A 635 -17.69 -0.51 -10.24
C LEU A 635 -16.33 -1.18 -10.05
N LEU A 636 -16.09 -1.68 -8.84
CA LEU A 636 -14.85 -2.39 -8.50
C LEU A 636 -14.92 -3.85 -8.97
N PHE A 637 -13.78 -4.46 -9.24
CA PHE A 637 -13.67 -5.89 -9.54
C PHE A 637 -14.28 -6.77 -8.44
N TRP A 638 -14.14 -6.34 -7.20
CA TRP A 638 -14.79 -6.89 -6.01
C TRP A 638 -16.30 -7.11 -6.16
N ASN A 639 -16.99 -6.28 -6.97
CA ASN A 639 -18.44 -6.31 -7.11
C ASN A 639 -18.96 -7.41 -8.05
N MET A 640 -18.08 -8.10 -8.81
CA MET A 640 -18.48 -9.19 -9.68
C MET A 640 -19.10 -10.35 -8.89
N ALA A 641 -20.19 -10.91 -9.40
CA ALA A 641 -20.91 -12.01 -8.74
C ALA A 641 -20.01 -13.22 -8.50
N GLU A 642 -19.15 -13.58 -9.46
CA GLU A 642 -18.18 -14.66 -9.38
C GLU A 642 -17.17 -14.43 -8.24
N MET A 643 -16.62 -13.20 -8.13
CA MET A 643 -15.67 -12.85 -7.07
C MET A 643 -16.36 -12.80 -5.71
N ARG A 644 -17.57 -12.25 -5.64
CA ARG A 644 -18.40 -12.25 -4.41
C ARG A 644 -18.73 -13.65 -3.94
N TYR A 645 -18.98 -14.56 -4.86
CA TYR A 645 -19.23 -15.98 -4.51
C TYR A 645 -17.98 -16.60 -3.91
N PHE A 646 -16.81 -16.41 -4.54
CA PHE A 646 -15.52 -16.91 -4.05
C PHE A 646 -15.23 -16.40 -2.62
N LEU A 647 -15.31 -15.08 -2.43
CA LEU A 647 -15.08 -14.44 -1.13
C LEU A 647 -16.08 -14.92 -0.06
N LYS A 648 -17.36 -15.05 -0.42
CA LYS A 648 -18.40 -15.52 0.50
C LYS A 648 -18.20 -16.99 0.87
N TYR A 649 -17.71 -17.81 -0.05
CA TYR A 649 -17.42 -19.22 0.21
C TYR A 649 -16.32 -19.34 1.27
N ILE A 650 -15.24 -18.59 1.12
CA ILE A 650 -14.15 -18.53 2.10
C ILE A 650 -14.67 -17.96 3.42
N CYS A 651 -15.30 -16.80 3.43
CA CYS A 651 -15.77 -16.12 4.63
C CYS A 651 -16.68 -16.97 5.53
N LYS A 652 -17.51 -17.84 4.93
CA LYS A 652 -18.41 -18.75 5.68
C LYS A 652 -17.70 -19.86 6.44
N GLN A 653 -16.49 -20.23 6.03
CA GLN A 653 -15.79 -21.42 6.53
C GLN A 653 -14.47 -21.09 7.21
N VAL A 654 -13.98 -19.86 7.07
CA VAL A 654 -12.75 -19.40 7.72
C VAL A 654 -13.07 -18.99 9.15
N SER A 655 -12.47 -19.70 10.09
CA SER A 655 -12.47 -19.36 11.53
C SER A 655 -11.19 -18.66 11.98
N THR A 656 -10.17 -18.61 11.10
CA THR A 656 -8.86 -17.96 11.34
C THR A 656 -8.54 -17.04 10.15
N PRO A 657 -7.72 -15.98 10.30
CA PRO A 657 -7.32 -15.11 9.20
C PRO A 657 -6.58 -15.84 8.08
N LEU A 658 -5.84 -16.89 8.43
CA LEU A 658 -5.15 -17.76 7.47
C LEU A 658 -6.15 -18.68 6.80
N ILE A 659 -6.20 -18.64 5.47
CA ILE A 659 -7.03 -19.55 4.67
C ILE A 659 -6.25 -20.85 4.48
N PRO A 660 -6.75 -22.00 4.97
CA PRO A 660 -6.14 -23.29 4.69
C PRO A 660 -6.14 -23.60 3.20
N ASP A 661 -5.06 -24.18 2.67
CA ASP A 661 -4.95 -24.54 1.26
C ASP A 661 -6.12 -25.44 0.78
N GLU A 662 -6.57 -26.36 1.63
CA GLU A 662 -7.72 -27.21 1.32
C GLU A 662 -9.02 -26.41 1.12
N LEU A 663 -9.26 -25.39 1.96
CA LEU A 663 -10.42 -24.52 1.83
C LEU A 663 -10.31 -23.64 0.58
N TRP A 664 -9.12 -23.14 0.30
CA TRP A 664 -8.85 -22.36 -0.89
C TRP A 664 -9.13 -23.14 -2.16
N GLU A 665 -8.64 -24.38 -2.28
CA GLU A 665 -8.90 -25.25 -3.42
C GLU A 665 -10.39 -25.64 -3.55
N LYS A 666 -11.08 -25.85 -2.42
CA LYS A 666 -12.54 -26.06 -2.42
C LYS A 666 -13.29 -24.80 -2.91
N ALA A 667 -12.87 -23.61 -2.51
CA ALA A 667 -13.47 -22.37 -2.97
C ALA A 667 -13.26 -22.16 -4.48
N LYS A 668 -12.06 -22.46 -4.99
CA LYS A 668 -11.75 -22.45 -6.44
C LYS A 668 -12.68 -23.41 -7.18
N SER A 669 -12.69 -24.68 -6.78
CA SER A 669 -13.49 -25.73 -7.43
C SER A 669 -14.99 -25.40 -7.43
N ALA A 670 -15.52 -24.93 -6.30
CA ALA A 670 -16.93 -24.55 -6.17
C ALA A 670 -17.28 -23.35 -7.06
N THR A 671 -16.44 -22.31 -7.05
CA THR A 671 -16.68 -21.10 -7.86
C THR A 671 -16.58 -21.41 -9.35
N PHE A 672 -15.56 -22.17 -9.75
CA PHE A 672 -15.34 -22.50 -11.16
C PHE A 672 -16.44 -23.40 -11.72
N ALA A 673 -16.97 -24.33 -10.91
CA ALA A 673 -18.10 -25.16 -11.30
C ALA A 673 -19.41 -24.35 -11.41
N VAL A 674 -19.70 -23.50 -10.44
CA VAL A 674 -20.93 -22.68 -10.43
C VAL A 674 -20.96 -21.72 -11.62
N TYR A 675 -19.83 -21.08 -11.95
CA TYR A 675 -19.74 -20.08 -13.00
C TYR A 675 -19.08 -20.60 -14.29
N GLU A 676 -19.05 -21.91 -14.49
CA GLU A 676 -18.56 -22.49 -15.75
C GLU A 676 -19.27 -21.86 -16.96
N GLY A 677 -18.49 -21.42 -17.96
CA GLY A 677 -18.98 -20.73 -19.15
C GLY A 677 -19.25 -19.23 -18.98
N SER A 678 -19.17 -18.67 -17.74
CA SER A 678 -19.34 -17.24 -17.52
C SER A 678 -18.19 -16.41 -18.10
N LEU A 679 -18.52 -15.28 -18.74
CA LEU A 679 -17.53 -14.30 -19.27
C LEU A 679 -16.67 -13.65 -18.15
N GLY A 680 -17.16 -13.62 -16.93
CA GLY A 680 -16.43 -13.10 -15.77
C GLY A 680 -15.42 -14.07 -15.16
N LEU A 681 -15.64 -15.38 -15.33
CA LEU A 681 -14.83 -16.40 -14.69
C LEU A 681 -13.33 -16.36 -15.03
N PRO A 682 -12.89 -16.10 -16.28
CA PRO A 682 -11.47 -16.01 -16.62
C PRO A 682 -10.72 -14.94 -15.81
N TYR A 683 -11.36 -13.81 -15.54
CA TYR A 683 -10.77 -12.72 -14.72
C TYR A 683 -10.59 -13.15 -13.26
N VAL A 684 -11.58 -13.86 -12.71
CA VAL A 684 -11.48 -14.39 -11.33
C VAL A 684 -10.41 -15.46 -11.23
N LYS A 685 -10.33 -16.38 -12.22
CA LYS A 685 -9.26 -17.37 -12.29
C LYS A 685 -7.90 -16.71 -12.26
N ARG A 686 -7.66 -15.73 -13.14
CA ARG A 686 -6.37 -15.02 -13.21
C ARG A 686 -6.05 -14.23 -11.95
N CYS A 687 -7.05 -13.62 -11.31
CA CYS A 687 -6.91 -12.95 -10.02
C CYS A 687 -6.40 -13.93 -8.94
N VAL A 688 -7.05 -15.09 -8.83
CA VAL A 688 -6.71 -16.12 -7.85
C VAL A 688 -5.31 -16.67 -8.10
N GLU A 689 -4.96 -16.98 -9.35
CA GLU A 689 -3.63 -17.46 -9.75
C GLU A 689 -2.53 -16.45 -9.40
N LEU A 690 -2.71 -15.16 -9.77
CA LEU A 690 -1.73 -14.12 -9.46
C LEU A 690 -1.53 -13.93 -7.95
N PHE A 691 -2.61 -14.05 -7.18
CA PHE A 691 -2.49 -13.98 -5.73
C PHE A 691 -1.69 -15.16 -5.15
N GLU A 692 -1.92 -16.39 -5.68
CA GLU A 692 -1.17 -17.59 -5.31
C GLU A 692 0.32 -17.49 -5.66
N GLU A 693 0.65 -16.97 -6.84
CA GLU A 693 2.04 -16.79 -7.30
C GLU A 693 2.86 -15.91 -6.35
N ILE A 694 2.21 -14.92 -5.72
CA ILE A 694 2.88 -13.91 -4.89
C ILE A 694 2.88 -14.28 -3.41
N ASN A 695 1.82 -14.96 -2.94
CA ASN A 695 1.57 -15.21 -1.53
C ASN A 695 1.60 -16.70 -1.23
N ARG A 696 2.67 -17.18 -0.61
CA ARG A 696 2.76 -18.56 -0.13
C ARG A 696 1.75 -18.87 0.97
N MET A 697 1.52 -17.92 1.87
CA MET A 697 0.50 -17.99 2.91
C MET A 697 -0.65 -17.07 2.53
N LYS A 698 -1.87 -17.60 2.53
CA LYS A 698 -3.06 -16.91 2.05
C LYS A 698 -3.83 -16.35 3.24
N TYR A 699 -3.63 -15.06 3.54
CA TYR A 699 -4.45 -14.37 4.53
C TYR A 699 -5.71 -13.82 3.87
N PHE A 700 -6.84 -13.95 4.55
CA PHE A 700 -8.12 -13.50 4.02
C PHE A 700 -8.16 -11.97 3.85
N THR A 701 -7.55 -11.24 4.79
CA THR A 701 -7.39 -9.78 4.71
C THR A 701 -6.58 -9.37 3.49
N ASP A 702 -5.43 -9.98 3.27
CA ASP A 702 -4.55 -9.67 2.14
C ASP A 702 -5.24 -9.96 0.79
N PHE A 703 -6.01 -11.05 0.73
CA PHE A 703 -6.78 -11.36 -0.47
C PHE A 703 -7.92 -10.37 -0.70
N LYS A 704 -8.63 -9.96 0.36
CA LYS A 704 -9.66 -8.93 0.26
C LYS A 704 -9.09 -7.60 -0.24
N GLU A 705 -7.98 -7.15 0.32
CA GLU A 705 -7.28 -5.94 -0.13
C GLU A 705 -6.81 -6.07 -1.57
N PHE A 706 -6.20 -7.21 -1.92
CA PHE A 706 -5.76 -7.48 -3.28
C PHE A 706 -6.91 -7.33 -4.28
N VAL A 707 -8.06 -7.94 -4.00
CA VAL A 707 -9.24 -7.86 -4.89
C VAL A 707 -9.85 -6.47 -4.92
N PHE A 708 -9.89 -5.78 -3.79
CA PHE A 708 -10.51 -4.45 -3.67
C PHE A 708 -9.72 -3.37 -4.43
N GLU A 709 -8.41 -3.44 -4.38
CA GLU A 709 -7.52 -2.50 -5.07
C GLU A 709 -7.30 -2.83 -6.55
N SER A 710 -7.62 -4.06 -6.96
CA SER A 710 -7.43 -4.49 -8.33
C SER A 710 -8.58 -4.03 -9.22
N SER A 711 -8.21 -3.70 -10.46
CA SER A 711 -9.18 -3.45 -11.52
C SER A 711 -9.30 -4.65 -12.45
N MET A 712 -10.39 -4.72 -13.19
CA MET A 712 -10.65 -5.82 -14.12
C MET A 712 -9.56 -5.91 -15.21
N GLU A 713 -9.01 -4.78 -15.61
CA GLU A 713 -7.94 -4.66 -16.59
C GLU A 713 -6.66 -5.40 -16.18
N ASP A 714 -6.39 -5.50 -14.87
CA ASP A 714 -5.20 -6.17 -14.32
C ASP A 714 -5.21 -7.67 -14.59
N PHE A 715 -6.42 -8.27 -14.72
CA PHE A 715 -6.63 -9.68 -14.93
C PHE A 715 -7.00 -10.04 -16.38
N CYS A 716 -6.92 -9.07 -17.29
CA CYS A 716 -7.18 -9.32 -18.70
C CYS A 716 -5.99 -10.07 -19.32
N ASP A 717 -6.16 -11.37 -19.51
CA ASP A 717 -5.21 -12.18 -20.27
C ASP A 717 -5.34 -11.87 -21.77
N VAL A 718 -4.32 -11.24 -22.33
CA VAL A 718 -4.25 -10.92 -23.77
C VAL A 718 -3.50 -11.98 -24.58
N SER A 719 -3.04 -13.05 -23.95
CA SER A 719 -2.34 -14.14 -24.63
C SER A 719 -3.23 -14.80 -25.69
N GLY A 720 -2.65 -15.18 -26.81
CA GLY A 720 -3.35 -15.82 -27.93
C GLY A 720 -4.30 -14.89 -28.71
N ALA A 721 -4.33 -13.57 -28.41
CA ALA A 721 -5.00 -12.62 -29.26
C ALA A 721 -4.07 -12.19 -30.42
N ASP A 722 -4.63 -12.09 -31.60
CA ASP A 722 -3.93 -11.52 -32.76
C ASP A 722 -3.87 -9.98 -32.64
N VAL A 723 -4.94 -9.41 -32.12
CA VAL A 723 -5.09 -7.96 -31.92
C VAL A 723 -5.74 -7.69 -30.58
N VAL A 724 -5.13 -6.78 -29.81
CA VAL A 724 -5.71 -6.24 -28.58
C VAL A 724 -6.43 -4.93 -28.93
N VAL A 725 -7.62 -4.73 -28.41
CA VAL A 725 -8.34 -3.46 -28.56
C VAL A 725 -8.53 -2.85 -27.17
N SER A 726 -8.21 -1.57 -27.03
CA SER A 726 -8.25 -0.87 -25.76
C SER A 726 -8.50 0.62 -25.95
N THR A 727 -8.97 1.29 -24.91
CA THR A 727 -8.83 2.74 -24.86
C THR A 727 -7.40 3.12 -24.48
N ILE A 728 -6.96 4.32 -24.87
CA ILE A 728 -5.61 4.82 -24.54
C ILE A 728 -5.34 4.80 -23.04
N HIS A 729 -6.32 5.14 -22.19
CA HIS A 729 -6.18 5.10 -20.73
C HIS A 729 -5.85 3.71 -20.20
N LYS A 730 -6.56 2.68 -20.67
CA LYS A 730 -6.37 1.29 -20.21
C LYS A 730 -5.11 0.63 -20.77
N ALA A 731 -4.55 1.20 -21.83
CA ALA A 731 -3.29 0.77 -22.40
C ALA A 731 -2.06 1.38 -21.70
N LYS A 732 -2.25 2.32 -20.75
CA LYS A 732 -1.13 2.85 -19.93
C LYS A 732 -0.44 1.70 -19.21
N GLY A 733 0.89 1.67 -19.21
CA GLY A 733 1.70 0.56 -18.67
C GLY A 733 1.96 -0.60 -19.65
N ARG A 734 1.11 -0.77 -20.69
CA ARG A 734 1.28 -1.83 -21.70
C ARG A 734 2.07 -1.35 -22.91
N GLU A 735 2.57 -2.28 -23.74
CA GLU A 735 3.35 -1.99 -24.93
C GLU A 735 3.13 -3.06 -26.00
N PHE A 736 3.14 -2.64 -27.28
CA PHE A 736 2.82 -3.50 -28.41
C PHE A 736 3.80 -3.25 -29.56
N ASP A 737 4.03 -4.26 -30.40
CA ASP A 737 4.88 -4.09 -31.58
C ASP A 737 4.27 -3.09 -32.57
N ASP A 738 2.99 -3.26 -32.86
CA ASP A 738 2.24 -2.39 -33.75
C ASP A 738 1.07 -1.73 -33.03
N VAL A 739 0.94 -0.43 -33.19
CA VAL A 739 -0.15 0.35 -32.59
C VAL A 739 -0.93 1.07 -33.69
N TYR A 740 -2.24 0.87 -33.70
CA TYR A 740 -3.19 1.56 -34.55
C TYR A 740 -4.02 2.49 -33.65
N MET A 741 -3.92 3.78 -33.86
CA MET A 741 -4.68 4.78 -33.10
C MET A 741 -5.87 5.27 -33.90
N LEU A 742 -7.07 5.19 -33.33
CA LEU A 742 -8.26 5.83 -33.84
C LEU A 742 -8.50 7.13 -33.05
N VAL A 743 -8.40 8.27 -33.72
CA VAL A 743 -8.55 9.59 -33.09
C VAL A 743 -9.61 10.37 -33.82
N SER A 744 -10.84 10.29 -33.33
CA SER A 744 -12.01 10.99 -33.83
C SER A 744 -12.04 12.44 -33.33
N ASP A 745 -12.41 13.39 -34.18
CA ASP A 745 -12.59 14.83 -33.85
C ASP A 745 -11.42 15.46 -33.11
N GLY A 746 -10.21 15.09 -33.50
CA GLY A 746 -8.95 15.50 -32.87
C GLY A 746 -8.67 17.01 -33.00
N TYR A 747 -9.52 17.86 -32.41
CA TYR A 747 -9.25 19.29 -32.28
C TYR A 747 -8.34 19.56 -31.08
N LEU A 748 -7.14 20.01 -31.41
CA LEU A 748 -6.15 20.44 -30.44
C LEU A 748 -6.56 21.74 -29.76
N LYS A 749 -6.85 21.69 -28.47
CA LYS A 749 -6.63 22.86 -27.57
C LYS A 749 -6.50 22.47 -26.09
N ASP A 750 -6.62 21.19 -25.77
CA ASP A 750 -6.58 20.72 -24.41
C ASP A 750 -5.29 19.95 -24.14
N ALA A 751 -4.47 20.42 -23.18
CA ALA A 751 -3.22 19.78 -22.77
C ALA A 751 -3.43 18.32 -22.31
N HIS A 752 -4.60 18.00 -21.75
CA HIS A 752 -4.96 16.65 -21.31
C HIS A 752 -5.12 15.68 -22.48
N LEU A 753 -5.76 16.14 -23.58
CA LEU A 753 -5.88 15.35 -24.80
C LEU A 753 -4.51 15.09 -25.42
N MET A 754 -3.63 16.07 -25.41
CA MET A 754 -2.26 15.94 -25.93
C MET A 754 -1.48 14.87 -25.15
N ARG A 755 -1.50 14.90 -23.81
CA ARG A 755 -0.85 13.87 -22.99
C ARG A 755 -1.43 12.49 -23.24
N ARG A 756 -2.75 12.39 -23.43
CA ARG A 756 -3.40 11.12 -23.78
C ARG A 756 -2.90 10.57 -25.11
N TYR A 757 -2.85 11.38 -26.14
CA TYR A 757 -2.33 10.94 -27.45
C TYR A 757 -0.85 10.59 -27.37
N TYR A 758 -0.06 11.35 -26.64
CA TYR A 758 1.34 11.02 -26.38
C TYR A 758 1.50 9.65 -25.71
N VAL A 759 0.66 9.33 -24.73
CA VAL A 759 0.62 7.98 -24.13
C VAL A 759 0.33 6.93 -25.22
N GLY A 760 -0.64 7.16 -26.10
CA GLY A 760 -0.96 6.25 -27.20
C GLY A 760 0.22 6.02 -28.14
N ILE A 761 0.89 7.09 -28.63
CA ILE A 761 2.08 7.04 -29.49
C ILE A 761 3.17 6.18 -28.82
N THR A 762 3.43 6.40 -27.54
CA THR A 762 4.52 5.76 -26.80
C THR A 762 4.24 4.31 -26.39
N ARG A 763 3.08 3.75 -26.78
CA ARG A 763 2.80 2.30 -26.63
C ARG A 763 3.43 1.49 -27.77
N ALA A 764 3.78 2.11 -28.90
CA ALA A 764 4.34 1.42 -30.05
C ALA A 764 5.82 1.09 -29.86
N LYS A 765 6.19 -0.16 -30.14
CA LYS A 765 7.59 -0.59 -30.19
C LYS A 765 8.20 -0.43 -31.58
N LYS A 766 7.47 -0.85 -32.62
CA LYS A 766 7.99 -0.91 -33.99
C LYS A 766 7.26 0.00 -34.95
N ARG A 767 5.92 -0.08 -34.98
CA ARG A 767 5.12 0.66 -35.97
C ARG A 767 3.95 1.37 -35.30
N LEU A 768 3.69 2.60 -35.80
CA LEU A 768 2.57 3.41 -35.36
C LEU A 768 1.74 3.81 -36.60
N PHE A 769 0.45 3.57 -36.53
CA PHE A 769 -0.53 3.97 -37.55
C PHE A 769 -1.59 4.83 -36.89
N VAL A 770 -1.77 6.04 -37.37
CA VAL A 770 -2.74 7.00 -36.85
C VAL A 770 -3.83 7.26 -37.86
N HIS A 771 -5.08 6.96 -37.49
CA HIS A 771 -6.28 7.31 -38.25
C HIS A 771 -6.96 8.47 -37.52
N THR A 772 -7.09 9.61 -38.24
CA THR A 772 -7.70 10.80 -37.65
C THR A 772 -8.54 11.54 -38.69
N ASN A 773 -9.59 12.21 -38.26
CA ASN A 773 -10.35 13.15 -39.04
C ASN A 773 -10.10 14.61 -38.63
N GLY A 774 -9.18 14.84 -37.70
CA GLY A 774 -8.75 16.17 -37.25
C GLY A 774 -7.33 16.53 -37.67
N ASP A 775 -6.84 17.68 -37.20
CA ASP A 775 -5.53 18.23 -37.55
C ASP A 775 -4.44 18.00 -36.48
N CYS A 776 -4.75 17.25 -35.40
CA CYS A 776 -3.83 16.99 -34.29
C CYS A 776 -2.47 16.47 -34.70
N PHE A 777 -2.44 15.64 -35.74
CA PHE A 777 -1.25 14.94 -36.20
C PHE A 777 -0.73 15.48 -37.55
N ALA A 778 -1.23 16.65 -38.01
CA ALA A 778 -0.87 17.22 -39.33
C ALA A 778 0.64 17.53 -39.45
N ASN A 779 1.28 17.88 -38.34
CA ASN A 779 2.70 18.22 -38.29
C ASN A 779 3.55 17.11 -37.67
N LEU A 780 2.97 15.91 -37.47
CA LEU A 780 3.72 14.80 -36.85
C LEU A 780 4.81 14.34 -37.85
N LYS A 781 6.02 14.12 -37.34
CA LYS A 781 7.08 13.53 -38.13
C LYS A 781 6.74 12.06 -38.41
N ALA A 782 6.22 11.83 -39.61
CA ALA A 782 5.77 10.53 -40.11
C ALA A 782 6.51 10.12 -41.38
N ASP A 783 6.64 8.80 -41.62
CA ASP A 783 7.19 8.24 -42.85
C ASP A 783 6.23 8.35 -44.00
N GLN A 784 4.92 8.30 -43.66
CA GLN A 784 3.85 8.44 -44.63
C GLN A 784 2.73 9.30 -44.09
N TYR A 785 2.23 10.21 -44.91
CA TYR A 785 1.03 11.00 -44.65
C TYR A 785 0.05 10.83 -45.80
N LEU A 786 -1.12 10.28 -45.49
CA LEU A 786 -2.18 10.04 -46.48
C LEU A 786 -3.41 10.88 -46.15
N VAL A 787 -4.09 11.36 -47.22
CA VAL A 787 -5.41 11.97 -47.07
C VAL A 787 -6.41 11.04 -47.78
N ASP A 788 -7.36 10.51 -47.01
CA ASP A 788 -8.43 9.67 -47.53
C ASP A 788 -9.72 10.50 -47.61
N SER A 789 -10.15 10.75 -48.85
CA SER A 789 -11.36 11.50 -49.13
C SER A 789 -12.62 10.65 -49.30
N ARG A 790 -12.51 9.32 -49.11
CA ARG A 790 -13.65 8.40 -49.21
C ARG A 790 -14.56 8.56 -48.01
N GLU A 791 -15.86 8.47 -48.26
CA GLU A 791 -16.85 8.37 -47.21
C GLU A 791 -17.08 6.91 -46.83
N TYR A 792 -17.19 6.65 -45.55
CA TYR A 792 -17.41 5.31 -44.99
C TYR A 792 -18.71 5.29 -44.19
N ALA A 793 -19.52 4.29 -44.44
CA ALA A 793 -20.71 4.05 -43.63
C ALA A 793 -20.38 3.48 -42.25
N MET A 794 -21.26 3.72 -41.34
CA MET A 794 -21.20 3.06 -40.05
C MET A 794 -21.33 1.54 -40.20
N PRO A 795 -20.71 0.74 -39.34
CA PRO A 795 -20.85 -0.72 -39.42
C PRO A 795 -22.31 -1.17 -39.31
N GLY A 796 -22.73 -2.12 -40.16
CA GLY A 796 -24.10 -2.65 -40.14
C GLY A 796 -24.47 -3.39 -38.82
N GLU A 797 -23.52 -3.67 -38.00
CA GLU A 797 -23.71 -4.25 -36.66
C GLU A 797 -22.88 -3.48 -35.65
N ILE A 798 -23.51 -3.08 -34.54
CA ILE A 798 -22.92 -2.34 -33.44
C ILE A 798 -23.24 -3.04 -32.12
N VAL A 799 -22.23 -3.17 -31.26
CA VAL A 799 -22.42 -3.71 -29.90
C VAL A 799 -22.32 -2.57 -28.89
N LEU A 800 -23.34 -2.42 -28.06
CA LEU A 800 -23.37 -1.46 -26.96
C LEU A 800 -23.17 -2.22 -25.63
N GLN A 801 -22.10 -1.90 -24.92
CA GLN A 801 -21.85 -2.42 -23.58
C GLN A 801 -22.45 -1.49 -22.55
N LEU A 802 -23.51 -1.93 -21.86
CA LEU A 802 -24.24 -1.08 -20.92
C LEU A 802 -23.59 -1.12 -19.54
N SER A 803 -23.50 0.05 -18.93
CA SER A 803 -23.05 0.24 -17.55
C SER A 803 -24.23 0.21 -16.55
N HIS A 804 -23.91 0.27 -15.26
CA HIS A 804 -24.96 0.40 -14.23
C HIS A 804 -25.77 1.71 -14.34
N LYS A 805 -25.27 2.73 -15.06
CA LYS A 805 -25.98 3.98 -15.32
C LYS A 805 -27.00 3.86 -16.45
N ASP A 806 -26.84 2.88 -17.30
CA ASP A 806 -27.68 2.64 -18.49
C ASP A 806 -28.88 1.76 -18.19
N VAL A 807 -28.91 1.14 -17.00
CA VAL A 807 -30.03 0.35 -16.50
C VAL A 807 -30.77 1.07 -15.35
N PHE A 808 -32.06 0.82 -15.21
CA PHE A 808 -32.87 1.40 -14.15
C PHE A 808 -32.66 0.65 -12.83
N LEU A 809 -31.82 1.19 -11.96
CA LEU A 809 -31.36 0.53 -10.73
C LEU A 809 -32.51 0.17 -9.77
N GLY A 810 -33.56 1.00 -9.70
CA GLY A 810 -34.77 0.72 -8.90
C GLY A 810 -35.51 -0.55 -9.29
N PHE A 811 -35.32 -1.01 -10.52
CA PHE A 811 -35.96 -2.22 -11.03
C PHE A 811 -35.43 -3.53 -10.40
N PHE A 812 -34.19 -3.49 -9.91
CA PHE A 812 -33.50 -4.67 -9.38
C PHE A 812 -33.85 -5.00 -7.93
N LYS A 813 -34.57 -4.15 -7.19
CA LYS A 813 -34.81 -4.33 -5.75
C LYS A 813 -35.46 -5.65 -5.40
N ASP A 814 -36.41 -6.12 -6.23
CA ASP A 814 -37.17 -7.34 -5.99
C ASP A 814 -36.72 -8.54 -6.86
N LEU A 815 -35.69 -8.34 -7.70
CA LEU A 815 -35.24 -9.31 -8.70
C LEU A 815 -33.92 -10.01 -8.35
N LYS A 816 -33.48 -9.92 -7.10
CA LYS A 816 -32.16 -10.44 -6.69
C LYS A 816 -31.95 -11.90 -7.02
N ARG A 817 -32.96 -12.72 -6.89
CA ARG A 817 -32.88 -14.16 -7.14
C ARG A 817 -32.77 -14.47 -8.63
N GLU A 818 -33.57 -13.79 -9.44
CA GLU A 818 -33.58 -13.93 -10.90
C GLU A 818 -32.29 -13.46 -11.52
N VAL A 819 -31.75 -12.32 -11.06
CA VAL A 819 -30.49 -11.72 -11.55
C VAL A 819 -29.29 -12.59 -11.15
N LEU A 820 -29.21 -13.08 -9.90
CA LEU A 820 -28.13 -13.95 -9.44
C LEU A 820 -28.15 -15.35 -10.05
N SER A 821 -29.24 -15.77 -10.70
CA SER A 821 -29.28 -17.03 -11.46
C SER A 821 -28.67 -16.92 -12.85
N LEU A 822 -28.38 -15.70 -13.33
CA LEU A 822 -27.79 -15.42 -14.63
C LEU A 822 -26.27 -15.44 -14.57
N LYS A 823 -25.65 -15.81 -15.68
CA LYS A 823 -24.20 -15.82 -15.86
C LYS A 823 -23.79 -14.94 -17.05
N GLY A 824 -22.58 -14.44 -17.02
CA GLY A 824 -22.02 -13.76 -18.19
C GLY A 824 -22.03 -14.67 -19.42
N GLY A 825 -22.61 -14.18 -20.52
CA GLY A 825 -22.84 -14.96 -21.76
C GLY A 825 -24.27 -15.43 -21.96
N ASP A 826 -25.13 -15.43 -20.91
CA ASP A 826 -26.52 -15.84 -21.04
C ASP A 826 -27.27 -14.93 -22.02
N THR A 827 -28.08 -15.52 -22.88
CA THR A 827 -28.89 -14.77 -23.85
C THR A 827 -30.11 -14.16 -23.18
N LEU A 828 -30.39 -12.90 -23.56
CA LEU A 828 -31.55 -12.14 -23.10
C LEU A 828 -32.47 -11.78 -24.26
N PHE A 829 -33.75 -11.63 -23.97
CA PHE A 829 -34.76 -11.17 -24.92
C PHE A 829 -35.06 -9.69 -24.64
N TYR A 830 -34.99 -8.87 -25.67
CA TYR A 830 -35.29 -7.44 -25.59
C TYR A 830 -36.71 -7.17 -26.08
N LYS A 831 -37.50 -6.46 -25.28
CA LYS A 831 -38.82 -5.96 -25.65
C LYS A 831 -39.13 -4.70 -24.85
N ASP A 832 -39.54 -3.63 -25.54
CA ASP A 832 -40.04 -2.38 -24.95
C ASP A 832 -39.11 -1.85 -23.83
N TYR A 833 -37.82 -1.70 -24.14
CA TYR A 833 -36.76 -1.26 -23.22
C TYR A 833 -36.55 -2.14 -21.98
N THR A 834 -37.10 -3.37 -21.98
CA THR A 834 -36.99 -4.32 -20.91
C THR A 834 -36.28 -5.59 -21.43
N LEU A 835 -35.39 -6.15 -20.59
CA LEU A 835 -34.69 -7.38 -20.87
C LEU A 835 -35.30 -8.52 -20.07
N TYR A 836 -35.50 -9.65 -20.72
CA TYR A 836 -36.11 -10.86 -20.18
C TYR A 836 -35.12 -12.02 -20.25
N ASN A 837 -35.12 -12.89 -19.26
CA ASN A 837 -34.36 -14.12 -19.30
C ASN A 837 -35.06 -15.21 -20.16
N GLN A 838 -34.46 -16.40 -20.29
CA GLN A 838 -35.02 -17.51 -21.04
C GLN A 838 -36.41 -17.98 -20.54
N ALA A 839 -36.69 -17.76 -19.23
CA ALA A 839 -37.99 -18.08 -18.65
C ALA A 839 -39.01 -16.94 -18.81
N GLN A 840 -38.74 -15.97 -19.70
CA GLN A 840 -39.61 -14.82 -19.99
C GLN A 840 -39.87 -13.92 -18.73
N LYS A 841 -39.03 -14.01 -17.73
CA LYS A 841 -39.09 -13.11 -16.58
C LYS A 841 -38.27 -11.85 -16.87
N PRO A 842 -38.79 -10.66 -16.52
CA PRO A 842 -38.05 -9.43 -16.67
C PRO A 842 -36.86 -9.40 -15.68
N VAL A 843 -35.65 -9.10 -16.18
CA VAL A 843 -34.42 -9.11 -15.40
C VAL A 843 -33.68 -7.78 -15.38
N ALA A 844 -33.96 -6.91 -16.34
CA ALA A 844 -33.46 -5.52 -16.33
C ALA A 844 -34.37 -4.61 -17.15
N ARG A 845 -34.39 -3.33 -16.83
CA ARG A 845 -35.02 -2.27 -17.61
C ARG A 845 -34.01 -1.18 -17.87
N LEU A 846 -34.01 -0.64 -19.07
CA LEU A 846 -33.09 0.41 -19.48
C LEU A 846 -33.44 1.75 -18.80
N SER A 847 -32.44 2.54 -18.45
CA SER A 847 -32.62 3.89 -17.91
C SER A 847 -33.19 4.84 -18.98
N GLN A 848 -33.81 5.92 -18.56
CA GLN A 848 -34.40 6.92 -19.49
C GLN A 848 -33.35 7.48 -20.46
N ASN A 849 -32.13 7.70 -20.00
CA ASN A 849 -31.04 8.17 -20.85
C ASN A 849 -30.67 7.14 -21.91
N MET A 850 -30.61 5.85 -21.56
CA MET A 850 -30.32 4.80 -22.51
C MET A 850 -31.46 4.59 -23.51
N GLN A 851 -32.71 4.75 -23.09
CA GLN A 851 -33.87 4.72 -23.97
C GLN A 851 -33.77 5.82 -25.04
N LYS A 852 -33.37 7.04 -24.67
CA LYS A 852 -33.14 8.15 -25.62
C LYS A 852 -32.02 7.81 -26.62
N LYS A 853 -30.89 7.29 -26.12
CA LYS A 853 -29.80 6.85 -26.98
C LYS A 853 -30.25 5.80 -27.98
N LEU A 854 -31.04 4.81 -27.55
CA LEU A 854 -31.56 3.80 -28.46
C LEU A 854 -32.54 4.36 -29.49
N ALA A 855 -33.34 5.40 -29.13
CA ALA A 855 -34.18 6.09 -30.08
C ALA A 855 -33.36 6.80 -31.18
N GLU A 856 -32.25 7.47 -30.80
CA GLU A 856 -31.32 8.07 -31.75
C GLU A 856 -30.68 7.02 -32.70
N TRP A 857 -30.34 5.85 -32.18
CA TRP A 857 -29.86 4.75 -33.02
C TRP A 857 -30.95 4.23 -33.98
N LYS A 858 -32.20 4.16 -33.46
CA LYS A 858 -33.33 3.76 -34.29
C LYS A 858 -33.60 4.77 -35.41
N GLU A 859 -33.48 6.07 -35.17
CA GLU A 859 -33.55 7.10 -36.21
C GLU A 859 -32.47 6.93 -37.29
N ARG A 860 -31.31 6.36 -36.93
CA ARG A 860 -30.23 6.02 -37.85
C ARG A 860 -30.45 4.68 -38.56
N GLY A 861 -31.56 3.99 -38.34
CA GLY A 861 -31.94 2.71 -38.96
C GLY A 861 -31.53 1.48 -38.18
N TYR A 862 -30.96 1.59 -36.98
CA TYR A 862 -30.54 0.43 -36.20
C TYR A 862 -31.65 -0.08 -35.29
N GLU A 863 -31.82 -1.40 -35.24
CA GLU A 863 -32.71 -2.06 -34.29
C GLU A 863 -31.96 -3.07 -33.44
N VAL A 864 -32.44 -3.28 -32.19
CA VAL A 864 -31.84 -4.23 -31.25
C VAL A 864 -32.16 -5.66 -31.74
N LYS A 865 -31.14 -6.37 -32.19
CA LYS A 865 -31.23 -7.73 -32.70
C LYS A 865 -31.13 -8.78 -31.60
N SER A 866 -30.21 -8.59 -30.66
CA SER A 866 -29.99 -9.53 -29.57
C SER A 866 -29.45 -8.79 -28.34
N ALA A 867 -29.63 -9.45 -27.21
CA ALA A 867 -29.07 -9.00 -25.95
C ALA A 867 -28.44 -10.17 -25.19
N SER A 868 -27.42 -9.92 -24.40
CA SER A 868 -26.79 -10.93 -23.56
C SER A 868 -26.30 -10.33 -22.24
N VAL A 869 -26.12 -11.19 -21.27
CA VAL A 869 -25.49 -10.82 -19.98
C VAL A 869 -23.99 -10.65 -20.20
N ARG A 870 -23.47 -9.48 -19.88
CA ARG A 870 -22.03 -9.30 -19.81
C ARG A 870 -21.51 -9.65 -18.42
N PHE A 871 -22.03 -9.01 -17.39
CA PHE A 871 -21.69 -9.27 -15.99
C PHE A 871 -22.91 -9.13 -15.08
N VAL A 872 -22.88 -9.83 -13.96
CA VAL A 872 -23.74 -9.61 -12.81
C VAL A 872 -22.87 -9.04 -11.69
N VAL A 873 -23.32 -7.93 -11.10
CA VAL A 873 -22.53 -7.19 -10.09
C VAL A 873 -23.34 -6.84 -8.86
N ALA A 874 -22.70 -6.79 -7.71
CA ALA A 874 -23.27 -6.20 -6.52
C ALA A 874 -23.14 -4.67 -6.60
N TRP A 875 -24.22 -3.97 -6.32
CA TRP A 875 -24.24 -2.51 -6.34
C TRP A 875 -24.97 -1.95 -5.13
N LYS A 876 -24.43 -0.83 -4.62
CA LYS A 876 -25.02 -0.05 -3.55
C LYS A 876 -24.84 1.44 -3.84
N PRO A 877 -25.85 2.32 -3.55
CA PRO A 877 -25.66 3.76 -3.66
C PRO A 877 -24.51 4.26 -2.79
N LYS A 878 -23.73 5.23 -3.26
CA LYS A 878 -22.58 5.79 -2.51
C LYS A 878 -22.96 6.39 -1.15
N ASP A 879 -24.19 6.87 -1.02
CA ASP A 879 -24.70 7.54 0.18
C ASP A 879 -25.72 6.69 0.95
N ALA A 880 -25.82 5.39 0.62
CA ALA A 880 -26.75 4.49 1.28
C ALA A 880 -26.32 4.18 2.73
N PRO A 881 -27.29 4.08 3.67
CA PRO A 881 -27.01 3.63 5.03
C PRO A 881 -26.30 2.27 5.06
N LYS A 882 -25.49 2.02 6.10
CA LYS A 882 -24.75 0.74 6.25
C LYS A 882 -25.67 -0.49 6.22
N GLU A 883 -26.86 -0.35 6.73
CA GLU A 883 -27.87 -1.41 6.86
C GLU A 883 -28.62 -1.72 5.55
N GLU A 884 -28.48 -0.86 4.52
CA GLU A 884 -29.15 -1.10 3.24
C GLU A 884 -28.50 -2.26 2.50
N ALA A 885 -29.31 -3.26 2.12
CA ALA A 885 -28.82 -4.44 1.44
C ALA A 885 -28.31 -4.11 0.03
N GLU A 886 -27.20 -4.72 -0.37
CA GLU A 886 -26.69 -4.65 -1.74
C GLU A 886 -27.67 -5.25 -2.74
N THR A 887 -27.81 -4.58 -3.86
CA THR A 887 -28.66 -5.01 -4.98
C THR A 887 -27.81 -5.72 -6.05
N ALA A 888 -28.28 -6.84 -6.54
CA ALA A 888 -27.69 -7.50 -7.71
C ALA A 888 -28.14 -6.77 -8.98
N VAL A 889 -27.19 -6.27 -9.76
CA VAL A 889 -27.44 -5.50 -10.98
C VAL A 889 -26.87 -6.26 -12.18
N LEU A 890 -27.65 -6.31 -13.26
CA LEU A 890 -27.26 -6.90 -14.54
C LEU A 890 -26.61 -5.83 -15.42
N LEU A 891 -25.44 -6.11 -15.97
CA LEU A 891 -24.78 -5.32 -17.00
C LEU A 891 -24.90 -6.05 -18.35
N PRO A 892 -25.81 -5.63 -19.23
CA PRO A 892 -26.03 -6.33 -20.48
C PRO A 892 -25.21 -5.73 -21.63
N ASP A 893 -25.03 -6.55 -22.68
CA ASP A 893 -24.61 -6.12 -23.99
C ASP A 893 -25.79 -6.17 -24.94
N LEU A 894 -25.95 -5.13 -25.76
CA LEU A 894 -26.97 -5.07 -26.82
C LEU A 894 -26.28 -5.09 -28.19
N VAL A 895 -26.74 -5.94 -29.08
CA VAL A 895 -26.31 -5.96 -30.47
C VAL A 895 -27.39 -5.27 -31.31
N LEU A 896 -26.99 -4.20 -32.00
CA LEU A 896 -27.84 -3.43 -32.90
C LEU A 896 -27.43 -3.74 -34.35
N CYS A 897 -28.42 -3.91 -35.23
CA CYS A 897 -28.19 -4.11 -36.66
C CYS A 897 -29.03 -3.11 -37.47
N LEU A 898 -28.46 -2.71 -38.66
CA LEU A 898 -29.17 -1.93 -39.65
C LEU A 898 -30.29 -2.74 -40.28
#